data_b8fbf8ae65d5f564589c1879befc249a
#
_entry.id   b8fbf8ae65d5f564589c1879befc249a
#
_cell.length_a   1.000
_cell.length_b   1.000
_cell.length_c   1.000
_cell.angle_alpha   90.00
_cell.angle_beta   90.00
_cell.angle_gamma   90.00
#
_symmetry.space_group_name_H-M   'P 1'
#
loop_
_entity.id
_entity.type
_entity.pdbx_description
1 polymer ?
#
loop_
_entity_poly.entity_id
_entity_poly.type
_entity_poly.pdbx_seq_one_letter_code
_entity_poly.pdbx_strand_id
1 'polypeptide(L)'
;MNAALHHLSSRKRIRGSVLINTAIALSLVVITLLGTQLGYLFFIKRELQKTADLAALSGAQSLQPFVCTDAKTAAVTNASQNMPPLLPALTQGDVECGNWDPGNPSRTAPQYFGTPGTGQAFNAVRVTITRTPALLLPGISGSPAATISVQALAAQRQPLASLTIRSTLVTIDSNQSALLNALFGGLLGGALSLQAAGWQGLLNTDIQLLSFLDQLKVALNISAANYDQVLATNVDAGVLLQAMISVMERSGNTAAATIQALRDLLVTVQAAPFTLKLADLLGVASGTDAAGLNTNLQLFQLVQGMIQVANGKNGLAATVPINVPGIASVTAKVQVVEPPQVSAVGNPMLINPALGVNDPNRIYVRTAQVRVLLSVNLGGVTNALSNVLSTVTGALSPIINFLDSVATLNLGTIVSDLVGLVGCGGLLPACQPQKVIYATALPAPIDIGLSSGNGSALVTGNTCSATDSKSLDVQATSSVARLNVGKVSNIFSSSLPATAAPVGIVEIGYREAKFDSCLLVSLLCSGKKWKDPSGSYVVDINSAKKTVISGLGLSVNSDVGGSAGGKALKYVAPAAANLPEIDAAPYDGTGPDPSYKTISSTSLVQSLGSTLGGVQIQPYSSDSSGVLGGLLNGTISLISNLLNTLQTVVTNALGPLLDPTVNALLNLLGIDLAQAQVGARLSCNRGAQLVY
;
A
#
# COMPACT_ATOMS: atom_id res chain seq x y z
N MET A 1 31.08 54.73 120.84
CA MET A 1 32.27 54.06 120.36
C MET A 1 31.85 53.32 119.06
N ASN A 2 31.98 53.69 118.11
CA ASN A 2 32.41 54.09 116.84
C ASN A 2 32.91 53.03 115.88
N ALA A 3 32.32 52.83 114.83
CA ALA A 3 33.04 52.48 113.60
C ALA A 3 32.18 52.75 112.41
N ALA A 4 32.67 53.63 111.57
CA ALA A 4 32.13 53.94 110.29
C ALA A 4 32.55 52.86 109.24
N LEU A 5 31.61 52.36 108.49
CA LEU A 5 31.91 51.52 107.32
C LEU A 5 31.61 52.23 106.04
N HIS A 6 32.73 52.45 105.28
CA HIS A 6 32.69 52.96 103.90
C HIS A 6 32.03 52.04 102.90
N HIS A 7 30.98 52.52 102.28
CA HIS A 7 30.48 51.89 101.05
C HIS A 7 31.20 52.46 99.84
N LEU A 8 32.09 51.69 99.24
CA LEU A 8 32.62 51.87 97.90
C LEU A 8 31.63 51.33 96.88
N SER A 9 30.96 52.28 96.18
CA SER A 9 30.08 51.90 95.15
C SER A 9 30.88 51.57 93.87
N SER A 10 30.86 50.30 93.45
CA SER A 10 31.42 49.79 92.21
C SER A 10 30.58 50.25 90.99
N ARG A 11 30.77 51.43 90.45
CA ARG A 11 30.12 51.98 89.24
C ARG A 11 30.91 51.73 87.98
N LYS A 12 31.75 50.69 87.86
CA LYS A 12 32.58 50.47 86.68
C LYS A 12 32.24 49.24 85.77
N ARG A 13 31.14 48.50 86.06
CA ARG A 13 30.80 47.31 85.25
C ARG A 13 29.64 47.46 84.21
N ILE A 14 29.00 48.63 84.16
CA ILE A 14 27.82 48.80 83.32
C ILE A 14 28.19 49.25 81.85
N ARG A 15 29.31 49.85 81.61
CA ARG A 15 29.68 50.35 80.25
C ARG A 15 30.04 49.23 79.29
N GLY A 16 30.60 48.12 79.73
CA GLY A 16 30.94 46.99 78.85
C GLY A 16 29.70 46.16 78.42
N SER A 17 28.70 45.95 79.32
CA SER A 17 27.49 45.16 78.97
C SER A 17 26.58 45.91 78.01
N VAL A 18 26.45 47.21 78.09
CA VAL A 18 25.68 48.02 77.11
C VAL A 18 26.31 47.95 75.73
N LEU A 19 27.61 48.00 75.61
CA LEU A 19 28.30 47.94 74.33
C LEU A 19 28.19 46.55 73.71
N ILE A 20 28.27 45.47 74.50
CA ILE A 20 28.06 44.12 74.02
C ILE A 20 26.60 43.91 73.60
N ASN A 21 25.61 44.34 74.41
CA ASN A 21 24.20 44.21 74.09
C ASN A 21 23.79 45.01 72.81
N THR A 22 24.37 46.23 72.65
CA THR A 22 24.18 47.07 71.45
C THR A 22 24.83 46.40 70.21
N ALA A 23 25.98 45.77 70.38
CA ALA A 23 26.69 45.10 69.28
C ALA A 23 25.84 43.83 68.86
N ILE A 24 25.32 43.03 69.80
CA ILE A 24 24.45 41.89 69.56
C ILE A 24 23.14 42.34 68.89
N ALA A 25 22.49 43.39 69.40
CA ALA A 25 21.26 43.91 68.84
C ALA A 25 21.50 44.46 67.42
N LEU A 26 22.61 45.17 67.17
CA LEU A 26 22.94 45.62 65.82
C LEU A 26 23.23 44.46 64.86
N SER A 27 23.96 43.45 65.36
CA SER A 27 24.23 42.25 64.56
C SER A 27 22.92 41.50 64.18
N LEU A 28 21.98 41.36 65.11
CA LEU A 28 20.65 40.77 64.83
C LEU A 28 19.88 41.60 63.82
N VAL A 29 19.86 42.91 63.93
CA VAL A 29 19.23 43.82 62.94
C VAL A 29 19.86 43.63 61.55
N VAL A 30 21.18 43.61 61.46
CA VAL A 30 21.88 43.40 60.18
C VAL A 30 21.58 42.05 59.58
N ILE A 31 21.58 40.97 60.39
CA ILE A 31 21.23 39.61 59.93
C ILE A 31 19.80 39.58 59.45
N THR A 32 18.85 40.19 60.16
CA THR A 32 17.45 40.22 59.77
C THR A 32 17.22 40.99 58.48
N LEU A 33 17.93 42.14 58.31
CA LEU A 33 17.85 42.97 57.11
C LEU A 33 18.47 42.24 55.88
N LEU A 34 19.58 41.51 56.05
CA LEU A 34 20.20 40.71 55.01
C LEU A 34 19.29 39.53 54.65
N GLY A 35 18.66 38.87 55.65
CA GLY A 35 17.69 37.81 55.46
C GLY A 35 16.45 38.27 54.65
N THR A 36 15.95 39.47 54.97
CA THR A 36 14.81 40.06 54.24
C THR A 36 15.22 40.41 52.80
N GLN A 37 16.38 40.96 52.57
CA GLN A 37 16.89 41.24 51.22
C GLN A 37 17.06 39.98 50.37
N LEU A 38 17.65 38.93 50.92
CA LEU A 38 17.79 37.64 50.30
C LEU A 38 16.40 37.03 49.99
N GLY A 39 15.48 37.02 50.97
CA GLY A 39 14.10 36.56 50.80
C GLY A 39 13.39 37.30 49.66
N TYR A 40 13.56 38.61 49.57
CA TYR A 40 13.01 39.42 48.46
C TYR A 40 13.59 39.01 47.10
N LEU A 41 14.90 38.82 46.99
CA LEU A 41 15.54 38.40 45.75
C LEU A 41 15.06 36.99 45.32
N PHE A 42 14.91 36.04 46.24
CA PHE A 42 14.33 34.73 45.96
C PHE A 42 12.88 34.82 45.51
N PHE A 43 12.08 35.68 46.15
CA PHE A 43 10.69 35.93 45.76
C PHE A 43 10.64 36.48 44.32
N ILE A 44 11.42 37.49 43.99
CA ILE A 44 11.46 38.06 42.64
C ILE A 44 11.95 37.01 41.63
N LYS A 45 12.97 36.21 41.96
CA LYS A 45 13.43 35.14 41.07
C LYS A 45 12.32 34.15 40.76
N ARG A 46 11.53 33.77 41.76
CA ARG A 46 10.39 32.83 41.59
C ARG A 46 9.28 33.42 40.70
N GLU A 47 8.95 34.71 40.93
CA GLU A 47 7.92 35.37 40.12
C GLU A 47 8.39 35.57 38.66
N LEU A 48 9.68 35.92 38.45
CA LEU A 48 10.25 35.99 37.10
C LEU A 48 10.29 34.63 36.42
N GLN A 49 10.62 33.54 37.13
CA GLN A 49 10.55 32.17 36.58
C GLN A 49 9.12 31.81 36.16
N LYS A 50 8.13 32.06 37.02
CA LYS A 50 6.72 31.85 36.68
C LYS A 50 6.29 32.65 35.44
N THR A 51 6.73 33.91 35.34
CA THR A 51 6.48 34.75 34.15
C THR A 51 7.11 34.16 32.91
N ALA A 52 8.38 33.72 33.00
CA ALA A 52 9.07 33.09 31.88
C ALA A 52 8.39 31.79 31.43
N ASP A 53 7.98 30.93 32.40
CA ASP A 53 7.28 29.66 32.11
C ASP A 53 5.99 29.91 31.39
N LEU A 54 5.13 30.84 31.88
CA LEU A 54 3.87 31.16 31.23
C LEU A 54 4.03 31.82 29.86
N ALA A 55 5.03 32.69 29.71
CA ALA A 55 5.36 33.33 28.44
C ALA A 55 5.84 32.29 27.39
N ALA A 56 6.73 31.38 27.84
CA ALA A 56 7.23 30.32 26.94
C ALA A 56 6.09 29.39 26.48
N LEU A 57 5.20 28.98 27.41
CA LEU A 57 4.02 28.18 27.07
C LEU A 57 3.09 28.89 26.08
N SER A 58 2.77 30.17 26.35
CA SER A 58 1.92 30.97 25.46
C SER A 58 2.56 31.16 24.08
N GLY A 59 3.87 31.43 24.04
CA GLY A 59 4.62 31.53 22.80
C GLY A 59 4.62 30.20 22.02
N ALA A 60 4.88 29.09 22.69
CA ALA A 60 4.90 27.78 22.05
C ALA A 60 3.51 27.36 21.51
N GLN A 61 2.42 27.73 22.19
CA GLN A 61 1.05 27.46 21.69
C GLN A 61 0.72 28.23 20.40
N SER A 62 1.34 29.40 20.20
CA SER A 62 1.13 30.26 19.03
C SER A 62 2.22 30.10 17.96
N LEU A 63 3.14 29.16 18.15
CA LEU A 63 4.26 28.95 17.25
C LEU A 63 3.80 28.34 15.93
N GLN A 64 4.29 28.92 14.82
CA GLN A 64 4.12 28.36 13.47
C GLN A 64 5.42 27.71 13.01
N PRO A 65 5.37 26.67 12.14
CA PRO A 65 6.55 25.90 11.78
C PRO A 65 7.76 26.69 11.26
N PHE A 66 7.50 27.79 10.53
CA PHE A 66 8.54 28.59 9.88
C PHE A 66 8.45 30.08 10.19
N VAL A 67 7.53 30.50 11.07
CA VAL A 67 7.28 31.91 11.41
C VAL A 67 7.24 32.07 12.93
N CYS A 68 8.12 32.97 13.45
CA CYS A 68 8.26 33.20 14.89
C CYS A 68 7.43 34.39 15.41
N THR A 69 6.85 35.22 14.54
CA THR A 69 6.24 36.51 14.91
C THR A 69 5.08 36.36 15.92
N ASP A 70 4.16 35.44 15.65
CA ASP A 70 2.99 35.21 16.51
C ASP A 70 3.38 34.65 17.87
N ALA A 71 4.35 33.76 17.90
CA ALA A 71 4.92 33.21 19.15
C ALA A 71 5.55 34.30 20.03
N LYS A 72 6.35 35.19 19.44
CA LYS A 72 6.92 36.34 20.16
C LYS A 72 5.86 37.25 20.71
N THR A 73 4.86 37.58 19.90
CA THR A 73 3.76 38.46 20.31
C THR A 73 2.96 37.85 21.46
N ALA A 74 2.63 36.58 21.38
CA ALA A 74 1.89 35.87 22.43
C ALA A 74 2.67 35.77 23.73
N ALA A 75 4.00 35.48 23.67
CA ALA A 75 4.88 35.45 24.82
C ALA A 75 4.95 36.82 25.53
N VAL A 76 5.17 37.90 24.78
CA VAL A 76 5.27 39.28 25.33
C VAL A 76 3.91 39.68 25.93
N THR A 77 2.80 39.40 25.27
CA THR A 77 1.45 39.72 25.77
C THR A 77 1.17 38.99 27.08
N ASN A 78 1.47 37.70 27.16
CA ASN A 78 1.28 36.92 28.39
C ASN A 78 2.18 37.45 29.52
N ALA A 79 3.47 37.70 29.23
CA ALA A 79 4.38 38.24 30.21
C ALA A 79 3.95 39.60 30.75
N SER A 80 3.35 40.46 29.93
CA SER A 80 2.88 41.80 30.40
C SER A 80 1.86 41.72 31.50
N GLN A 81 1.08 40.64 31.54
CA GLN A 81 0.05 40.39 32.55
C GLN A 81 0.63 39.74 33.83
N ASN A 82 1.81 39.14 33.76
CA ASN A 82 2.38 38.33 34.83
C ASN A 82 3.73 38.92 35.38
N MET A 83 4.24 40.00 34.78
CA MET A 83 5.49 40.59 35.19
C MET A 83 5.34 41.28 36.58
N PRO A 84 6.27 41.05 37.51
CA PRO A 84 6.24 41.74 38.79
C PRO A 84 6.27 43.29 38.58
N PRO A 85 5.47 44.05 39.36
CA PRO A 85 5.44 45.51 39.26
C PRO A 85 6.84 46.10 39.48
N LEU A 86 7.12 47.22 38.80
CA LEU A 86 8.38 47.94 38.84
C LEU A 86 9.55 47.28 38.07
N LEU A 87 9.33 46.14 37.42
CA LEU A 87 10.33 45.55 36.54
C LEU A 87 10.02 45.86 35.07
N PRO A 88 11.04 46.06 34.21
CA PRO A 88 10.84 46.31 32.79
C PRO A 88 10.10 45.15 32.13
N ALA A 89 9.18 45.45 31.21
CA ALA A 89 8.43 44.48 30.45
C ALA A 89 9.33 43.55 29.62
N LEU A 90 8.81 42.37 29.28
CA LEU A 90 9.44 41.44 28.33
C LEU A 90 9.45 42.09 26.93
N THR A 91 10.54 41.93 26.20
CA THR A 91 10.66 42.40 24.83
C THR A 91 10.69 41.21 23.85
N GLN A 92 10.43 41.45 22.57
CA GLN A 92 10.56 40.41 21.57
C GLN A 92 11.98 39.84 21.42
N GLY A 93 13.00 40.61 21.83
CA GLY A 93 14.39 40.17 21.85
C GLY A 93 14.70 39.15 22.94
N ASP A 94 13.86 39.09 24.01
CA ASP A 94 13.99 38.14 25.10
C ASP A 94 13.35 36.76 24.73
N VAL A 95 12.70 36.65 23.55
CA VAL A 95 11.98 35.48 23.06
C VAL A 95 12.65 34.93 21.82
N GLU A 96 13.05 33.67 21.86
CA GLU A 96 13.71 32.97 20.77
C GLU A 96 12.90 31.73 20.35
N CYS A 97 12.63 31.55 19.03
CA CYS A 97 12.08 30.36 18.48
C CYS A 97 13.18 29.43 17.98
N GLY A 98 13.04 28.16 18.22
CA GLY A 98 14.04 27.15 17.83
C GLY A 98 13.44 25.77 17.66
N ASN A 99 14.34 24.83 17.51
CA ASN A 99 14.01 23.41 17.46
C ASN A 99 14.55 22.72 18.73
N TRP A 100 13.66 22.08 19.46
CA TRP A 100 13.98 21.21 20.59
C TRP A 100 13.87 19.77 20.13
N ASP A 101 14.97 19.01 20.21
CA ASP A 101 15.05 17.64 19.74
C ASP A 101 16.01 16.82 20.63
N PRO A 102 15.46 16.03 21.57
CA PRO A 102 16.27 15.16 22.43
C PRO A 102 16.84 13.94 21.70
N GLY A 103 16.35 13.62 20.50
CA GLY A 103 16.86 12.53 19.65
C GLY A 103 18.03 12.95 18.76
N ASN A 104 18.40 14.23 18.73
CA ASN A 104 19.49 14.70 17.90
C ASN A 104 20.86 14.33 18.51
N PRO A 105 21.67 13.46 17.85
CA PRO A 105 22.95 13.00 18.39
C PRO A 105 23.99 14.08 18.55
N SER A 106 23.80 15.24 17.88
CA SER A 106 24.69 16.42 18.00
C SER A 106 24.38 17.28 19.20
N ARG A 107 23.31 16.97 19.97
CA ARG A 107 22.89 17.72 21.14
C ARG A 107 22.94 16.82 22.39
N THR A 108 23.40 17.39 23.51
CA THR A 108 23.49 16.65 24.76
C THR A 108 22.61 17.28 25.82
N ALA A 109 22.12 16.46 26.75
CA ALA A 109 21.31 16.91 27.87
C ALA A 109 22.05 17.96 28.70
N PRO A 110 21.37 19.03 29.12
CA PRO A 110 19.97 19.43 28.86
C PRO A 110 19.84 20.36 27.64
N GLN A 111 20.84 20.49 26.78
CA GLN A 111 20.92 21.49 25.69
C GLN A 111 20.33 20.97 24.39
N TYR A 112 19.09 20.47 24.43
CA TYR A 112 18.40 19.96 23.23
C TYR A 112 17.80 21.04 22.33
N PHE A 113 17.76 22.30 22.79
CA PHE A 113 17.26 23.44 22.02
C PHE A 113 18.39 24.08 21.17
N GLY A 114 18.06 24.39 19.93
CA GLY A 114 19.00 25.09 19.03
C GLY A 114 18.30 25.67 17.82
N THR A 115 19.06 26.38 17.01
CA THR A 115 18.60 26.89 15.70
C THR A 115 18.23 25.72 14.81
N PRO A 116 17.04 25.73 14.15
CA PRO A 116 16.68 24.69 13.22
C PRO A 116 17.65 24.69 12.02
N GLY A 117 18.00 23.49 11.57
CA GLY A 117 18.74 23.30 10.32
C GLY A 117 17.90 23.69 9.10
N THR A 118 18.53 23.71 7.92
CA THR A 118 17.83 24.01 6.67
C THR A 118 16.68 23.03 6.45
N GLY A 119 15.45 23.54 6.36
CA GLY A 119 14.24 22.74 6.18
C GLY A 119 13.62 22.18 7.47
N GLN A 120 14.23 22.43 8.64
CA GLN A 120 13.61 22.06 9.91
C GLN A 120 12.70 23.18 10.43
N ALA A 121 11.55 22.78 10.98
CA ALA A 121 10.59 23.70 11.55
C ALA A 121 10.94 24.12 12.97
N PHE A 122 10.44 25.30 13.39
CA PHE A 122 10.36 25.66 14.80
C PHE A 122 9.37 24.74 15.51
N ASN A 123 9.74 24.22 16.68
CA ASN A 123 8.83 23.47 17.56
C ASN A 123 8.92 23.89 19.03
N ALA A 124 9.79 24.86 19.36
CA ALA A 124 9.98 25.31 20.74
C ALA A 124 10.25 26.81 20.82
N VAL A 125 9.88 27.37 21.96
CA VAL A 125 10.12 28.77 22.32
C VAL A 125 10.91 28.86 23.62
N ARG A 126 12.01 29.57 23.59
CA ARG A 126 12.83 29.89 24.74
C ARG A 126 12.59 31.36 25.14
N VAL A 127 12.28 31.58 26.40
CA VAL A 127 12.16 32.93 26.99
C VAL A 127 13.24 33.11 28.03
N THR A 128 14.03 34.17 27.91
CA THR A 128 15.09 34.51 28.84
C THR A 128 14.80 35.87 29.43
N ILE A 129 14.57 35.95 30.75
CA ILE A 129 14.32 37.21 31.47
C ILE A 129 15.54 37.54 32.33
N THR A 130 16.22 38.63 32.02
CA THR A 130 17.33 39.12 32.79
C THR A 130 16.98 40.51 33.31
N ARG A 131 16.84 40.65 34.64
CA ARG A 131 16.40 41.88 35.30
C ARG A 131 17.25 42.14 36.54
N THR A 132 17.41 43.44 36.87
CA THR A 132 18.12 43.90 38.03
C THR A 132 17.12 44.60 38.96
N PRO A 133 16.48 43.85 39.91
CA PRO A 133 15.52 44.44 40.83
C PRO A 133 16.19 45.47 41.75
N ALA A 134 15.42 46.49 42.14
CA ALA A 134 15.87 47.47 43.12
C ALA A 134 16.13 46.77 44.47
N LEU A 135 17.22 47.16 45.12
CA LEU A 135 17.51 46.67 46.46
C LEU A 135 16.54 47.30 47.47
N LEU A 136 15.98 46.52 48.37
CA LEU A 136 15.13 47.01 49.45
C LEU A 136 15.93 47.91 50.42
N LEU A 137 17.23 47.65 50.53
CA LEU A 137 18.16 48.34 51.43
C LEU A 137 19.39 48.85 50.65
N PRO A 138 19.24 49.94 49.90
CA PRO A 138 20.35 50.52 49.19
C PRO A 138 21.38 51.08 50.21
N GLY A 139 22.63 50.64 50.09
CA GLY A 139 23.74 51.16 50.93
C GLY A 139 24.23 50.20 52.03
N ILE A 140 23.54 49.09 52.37
CA ILE A 140 24.07 48.14 53.36
C ILE A 140 25.04 47.14 52.72
N SER A 141 24.90 46.83 51.44
CA SER A 141 25.62 45.73 50.81
C SER A 141 26.93 46.13 50.10
N GLY A 142 27.20 47.40 49.82
CA GLY A 142 28.41 47.80 49.07
C GLY A 142 28.59 47.05 47.73
N SER A 143 27.65 46.11 47.40
CA SER A 143 27.72 45.27 46.23
C SER A 143 26.89 45.85 45.09
N PRO A 144 27.30 45.67 43.85
CA PRO A 144 26.48 46.03 42.69
C PRO A 144 25.13 45.35 42.79
N ALA A 145 24.07 45.98 42.22
CA ALA A 145 22.71 45.42 42.20
C ALA A 145 22.73 44.03 41.59
N ALA A 146 22.14 43.07 42.31
CA ALA A 146 22.12 41.67 41.88
C ALA A 146 21.26 41.50 40.59
N THR A 147 21.86 41.04 39.51
CA THR A 147 21.15 40.65 38.30
C THR A 147 20.59 39.26 38.44
N ILE A 148 19.28 39.12 38.25
CA ILE A 148 18.56 37.84 38.24
C ILE A 148 18.29 37.46 36.79
N SER A 149 18.77 36.31 36.36
CA SER A 149 18.48 35.71 35.08
C SER A 149 17.68 34.41 35.29
N VAL A 150 16.60 34.30 34.59
CA VAL A 150 15.74 33.06 34.54
C VAL A 150 15.48 32.73 33.09
N GLN A 151 15.31 31.42 32.83
CA GLN A 151 15.03 30.91 31.49
C GLN A 151 13.93 29.88 31.57
N ALA A 152 13.04 29.89 30.57
CA ALA A 152 12.02 28.87 30.38
C ALA A 152 12.06 28.41 28.91
N LEU A 153 11.85 27.14 28.73
CA LEU A 153 11.77 26.51 27.41
C LEU A 153 10.46 25.71 27.35
N ALA A 154 9.64 26.02 26.34
CA ALA A 154 8.42 25.27 26.06
C ALA A 154 8.45 24.72 24.62
N ALA A 155 8.12 23.45 24.46
CA ALA A 155 7.98 22.81 23.16
C ALA A 155 6.50 22.61 22.82
N GLN A 156 6.16 22.88 21.58
CA GLN A 156 4.83 22.61 21.02
C GLN A 156 4.68 21.12 20.76
N ARG A 157 3.57 20.56 21.15
CA ARG A 157 3.18 19.23 20.67
C ARG A 157 2.79 19.35 19.20
N GLN A 158 3.48 18.61 18.34
CA GLN A 158 3.24 18.67 16.91
C GLN A 158 1.95 17.92 16.54
N PRO A 159 1.19 18.44 15.58
CA PRO A 159 0.07 17.67 15.01
C PRO A 159 0.63 16.43 14.33
N LEU A 160 -0.09 15.34 14.45
CA LEU A 160 0.25 14.07 13.84
C LEU A 160 -0.92 13.57 13.01
N ALA A 161 -0.64 13.14 11.79
CA ALA A 161 -1.60 12.48 10.92
C ALA A 161 -1.11 11.08 10.59
N SER A 162 -2.05 10.16 10.43
CA SER A 162 -1.76 8.83 9.89
C SER A 162 -2.67 8.51 8.73
N LEU A 163 -2.11 7.82 7.73
CA LEU A 163 -2.84 7.14 6.69
C LEU A 163 -2.63 5.64 6.82
N THR A 164 -3.67 4.90 6.51
CA THR A 164 -3.62 3.45 6.33
C THR A 164 -4.31 3.10 5.01
N ILE A 165 -3.84 2.06 4.34
CA ILE A 165 -4.50 1.52 3.15
C ILE A 165 -4.80 0.06 3.38
N ARG A 166 -6.03 -0.35 3.06
CA ARG A 166 -6.45 -1.75 3.19
C ARG A 166 -7.26 -2.22 1.99
N SER A 167 -7.29 -3.51 1.77
CA SER A 167 -8.21 -4.17 0.82
C SER A 167 -9.62 -4.21 1.40
N THR A 168 -10.63 -4.23 0.53
CA THR A 168 -12.04 -4.36 0.91
C THR A 168 -12.51 -5.80 1.07
N LEU A 169 -11.59 -6.75 1.12
CA LEU A 169 -11.96 -8.14 1.38
C LEU A 169 -12.76 -8.25 2.68
N VAL A 170 -14.02 -8.68 2.61
CA VAL A 170 -14.94 -8.66 3.76
C VAL A 170 -15.08 -10.05 4.37
N THR A 171 -15.06 -11.09 3.56
CA THR A 171 -15.26 -12.48 4.01
C THR A 171 -14.29 -13.41 3.28
N ILE A 172 -13.87 -14.47 3.97
CA ILE A 172 -13.03 -15.53 3.42
C ILE A 172 -13.75 -16.86 3.61
N ASP A 173 -14.15 -17.47 2.49
CA ASP A 173 -14.72 -18.81 2.47
C ASP A 173 -13.63 -19.90 2.34
N SER A 174 -14.04 -21.16 2.31
CA SER A 174 -13.12 -22.30 2.23
C SER A 174 -12.32 -22.32 0.91
N ASN A 175 -12.91 -21.86 -0.22
CA ASN A 175 -12.23 -21.84 -1.51
C ASN A 175 -11.19 -20.73 -1.54
N GLN A 176 -11.54 -19.56 -1.01
CA GLN A 176 -10.60 -18.44 -0.87
C GLN A 176 -9.46 -18.78 0.10
N SER A 177 -9.75 -19.49 1.21
CA SER A 177 -8.74 -19.99 2.13
C SER A 177 -7.76 -20.96 1.45
N ALA A 178 -8.23 -21.89 0.64
CA ALA A 178 -7.38 -22.81 -0.12
C ALA A 178 -6.48 -22.04 -1.12
N LEU A 179 -7.03 -21.03 -1.78
CA LEU A 179 -6.30 -20.20 -2.72
C LEU A 179 -5.24 -19.33 -2.00
N LEU A 180 -5.57 -18.72 -0.84
CA LEU A 180 -4.63 -17.99 0.00
C LEU A 180 -3.48 -18.88 0.48
N ASN A 181 -3.81 -20.09 0.94
CA ASN A 181 -2.81 -21.06 1.39
C ASN A 181 -1.84 -21.43 0.26
N ALA A 182 -2.37 -21.74 -0.92
CA ALA A 182 -1.54 -22.05 -2.09
C ALA A 182 -0.65 -20.88 -2.50
N LEU A 183 -1.23 -19.67 -2.54
CA LEU A 183 -0.53 -18.46 -2.97
C LEU A 183 0.55 -18.02 -1.96
N PHE A 184 0.17 -17.84 -0.70
CA PHE A 184 1.11 -17.37 0.33
C PHE A 184 2.11 -18.46 0.72
N GLY A 185 1.70 -19.73 0.72
CA GLY A 185 2.64 -20.83 0.85
C GLY A 185 3.69 -20.82 -0.27
N GLY A 186 3.25 -20.64 -1.52
CA GLY A 186 4.17 -20.50 -2.66
C GLY A 186 5.11 -19.30 -2.56
N LEU A 187 4.60 -18.14 -2.11
CA LEU A 187 5.41 -16.93 -1.89
C LEU A 187 6.41 -17.09 -0.73
N LEU A 188 6.06 -17.87 0.29
CA LEU A 188 6.93 -18.20 1.41
C LEU A 188 7.89 -19.34 1.11
N GLY A 189 7.71 -20.06 0.00
CA GLY A 189 8.52 -21.23 -0.36
C GLY A 189 8.21 -22.50 0.44
N GLY A 190 7.03 -22.57 1.08
CA GLY A 190 6.57 -23.68 1.92
C GLY A 190 5.10 -24.03 1.75
N ALA A 191 4.65 -25.10 2.37
CA ALA A 191 3.23 -25.43 2.44
C ALA A 191 2.56 -24.67 3.57
N LEU A 192 1.45 -23.99 3.27
CA LEU A 192 0.59 -23.29 4.24
C LEU A 192 -0.77 -23.96 4.29
N SER A 193 -1.34 -24.11 5.48
CA SER A 193 -2.62 -24.79 5.69
C SER A 193 -3.45 -24.12 6.78
N LEU A 194 -3.85 -22.84 6.56
CA LEU A 194 -4.74 -22.12 7.45
C LEU A 194 -6.19 -22.43 7.10
N GLN A 195 -7.04 -22.53 8.11
CA GLN A 195 -8.49 -22.65 7.93
C GLN A 195 -9.10 -21.29 7.59
N ALA A 196 -10.29 -21.27 6.96
CA ALA A 196 -11.02 -20.05 6.65
C ALA A 196 -11.27 -19.16 7.88
N ALA A 197 -11.57 -19.76 9.04
CA ALA A 197 -11.72 -19.04 10.31
C ALA A 197 -10.45 -18.36 10.77
N GLY A 198 -9.27 -18.92 10.51
CA GLY A 198 -7.97 -18.31 10.79
C GLY A 198 -7.73 -17.08 9.92
N TRP A 199 -7.93 -17.21 8.61
CA TRP A 199 -7.82 -16.09 7.67
C TRP A 199 -8.82 -14.98 7.99
N GLN A 200 -10.08 -15.34 8.28
CA GLN A 200 -11.12 -14.39 8.69
C GLN A 200 -10.75 -13.69 10.00
N GLY A 201 -10.15 -14.43 10.93
CA GLY A 201 -9.65 -13.87 12.18
C GLY A 201 -8.54 -12.83 11.96
N LEU A 202 -7.57 -13.11 11.09
CA LEU A 202 -6.53 -12.12 10.71
C LEU A 202 -7.14 -10.88 10.06
N LEU A 203 -8.18 -11.04 9.24
CA LEU A 203 -8.85 -9.96 8.54
C LEU A 203 -9.63 -9.04 9.51
N ASN A 204 -10.26 -9.62 10.54
CA ASN A 204 -11.13 -8.91 11.48
C ASN A 204 -10.40 -8.42 12.74
N THR A 205 -9.10 -8.67 12.85
CA THR A 205 -8.31 -8.30 14.02
C THR A 205 -7.34 -7.18 13.67
N ASP A 206 -7.32 -6.16 14.51
CA ASP A 206 -6.35 -5.08 14.45
C ASP A 206 -5.26 -5.28 15.52
N ILE A 207 -4.04 -4.90 15.18
CA ILE A 207 -2.89 -4.83 16.10
C ILE A 207 -2.50 -3.38 16.33
N GLN A 208 -2.31 -3.00 17.59
CA GLN A 208 -1.82 -1.68 17.92
C GLN A 208 -0.33 -1.57 17.60
N LEU A 209 0.05 -0.63 16.71
CA LEU A 209 1.42 -0.49 16.22
C LEU A 209 2.42 -0.24 17.34
N LEU A 210 2.09 0.64 18.30
CA LEU A 210 2.96 0.94 19.45
C LEU A 210 3.26 -0.32 20.27
N SER A 211 2.24 -1.09 20.64
CA SER A 211 2.39 -2.33 21.41
C SER A 211 3.23 -3.38 20.64
N PHE A 212 3.08 -3.44 19.33
CA PHE A 212 3.86 -4.32 18.47
C PHE A 212 5.34 -3.89 18.42
N LEU A 213 5.63 -2.60 18.26
CA LEU A 213 6.99 -2.07 18.24
C LEU A 213 7.66 -2.21 19.61
N ASP A 214 6.93 -2.02 20.72
CA ASP A 214 7.44 -2.24 22.07
C ASP A 214 7.85 -3.70 22.30
N GLN A 215 7.02 -4.64 21.83
CA GLN A 215 7.36 -6.05 21.89
C GLN A 215 8.59 -6.39 21.05
N LEU A 216 8.75 -5.76 19.88
CA LEU A 216 9.94 -5.92 19.07
C LEU A 216 11.20 -5.32 19.71
N LYS A 217 11.11 -4.17 20.37
CA LYS A 217 12.23 -3.62 21.14
C LYS A 217 12.75 -4.63 22.15
N VAL A 218 11.85 -5.29 22.86
CA VAL A 218 12.23 -6.34 23.83
C VAL A 218 12.87 -7.53 23.12
N ALA A 219 12.26 -8.03 22.03
CA ALA A 219 12.74 -9.20 21.31
C ALA A 219 14.11 -8.97 20.64
N LEU A 220 14.38 -7.72 20.20
CA LEU A 220 15.62 -7.34 19.53
C LEU A 220 16.68 -6.78 20.50
N ASN A 221 16.35 -6.69 21.80
CA ASN A 221 17.21 -6.10 22.84
C ASN A 221 17.65 -4.65 22.50
N ILE A 222 16.73 -3.85 21.93
CA ILE A 222 16.96 -2.45 21.57
C ILE A 222 16.55 -1.56 22.74
N SER A 223 17.50 -0.82 23.31
CA SER A 223 17.28 0.10 24.43
C SER A 223 16.99 1.55 24.00
N ALA A 224 16.94 1.83 22.69
CA ALA A 224 16.75 3.17 22.15
C ALA A 224 15.42 3.79 22.60
N ALA A 225 15.44 5.09 22.90
CA ALA A 225 14.23 5.83 23.30
C ALA A 225 13.25 6.03 22.14
N ASN A 226 13.75 6.07 20.91
CA ASN A 226 12.93 6.20 19.70
C ASN A 226 12.77 4.87 18.96
N TYR A 227 11.75 4.79 18.10
CA TYR A 227 11.42 3.59 17.33
C TYR A 227 12.14 3.51 15.97
N ASP A 228 12.87 4.54 15.57
CA ASP A 228 13.56 4.61 14.27
C ASP A 228 14.54 3.44 14.10
N GLN A 229 15.23 3.07 15.18
CA GLN A 229 16.16 1.94 15.15
C GLN A 229 15.43 0.60 14.95
N VAL A 230 14.27 0.41 15.57
CA VAL A 230 13.44 -0.81 15.39
C VAL A 230 12.98 -0.92 13.94
N LEU A 231 12.50 0.20 13.36
CA LEU A 231 12.02 0.26 11.99
C LEU A 231 13.14 0.02 10.97
N ALA A 232 14.35 0.50 11.24
CA ALA A 232 15.51 0.36 10.36
C ALA A 232 16.25 -0.97 10.47
N THR A 233 16.02 -1.74 11.54
CA THR A 233 16.68 -3.03 11.78
C THR A 233 16.13 -4.10 10.86
N ASN A 234 17.03 -4.97 10.32
CA ASN A 234 16.61 -6.20 9.64
C ASN A 234 16.14 -7.21 10.69
N VAL A 235 14.87 -7.57 10.63
CA VAL A 235 14.24 -8.48 11.59
C VAL A 235 13.86 -9.78 10.88
N ASP A 236 14.12 -10.91 11.53
CA ASP A 236 13.62 -12.20 11.08
C ASP A 236 12.09 -12.24 11.13
N ALA A 237 11.47 -12.77 10.09
CA ALA A 237 10.01 -12.84 9.99
C ALA A 237 9.37 -13.67 11.11
N GLY A 238 10.08 -14.68 11.61
CA GLY A 238 9.65 -15.46 12.77
C GLY A 238 9.60 -14.63 14.05
N VAL A 239 10.55 -13.69 14.24
CA VAL A 239 10.56 -12.76 15.38
C VAL A 239 9.39 -11.78 15.26
N LEU A 240 9.06 -11.31 14.05
CA LEU A 240 7.90 -10.44 13.82
C LEU A 240 6.59 -11.16 14.15
N LEU A 241 6.41 -12.39 13.67
CA LEU A 241 5.22 -13.20 13.96
C LEU A 241 5.10 -13.52 15.45
N GLN A 242 6.22 -13.86 16.12
CA GLN A 242 6.22 -14.10 17.57
C GLN A 242 5.83 -12.84 18.37
N ALA A 243 6.28 -11.65 17.93
CA ALA A 243 5.87 -10.40 18.53
C ALA A 243 4.38 -10.13 18.34
N MET A 244 3.82 -10.38 17.14
CA MET A 244 2.38 -10.29 16.88
C MET A 244 1.58 -11.22 17.79
N ILE A 245 1.99 -12.51 17.90
CA ILE A 245 1.36 -13.50 18.78
C ILE A 245 1.36 -12.98 20.23
N SER A 246 2.51 -12.50 20.72
CA SER A 246 2.65 -12.03 22.09
C SER A 246 1.77 -10.80 22.40
N VAL A 247 1.57 -9.92 21.43
CA VAL A 247 0.65 -8.78 21.58
C VAL A 247 -0.80 -9.25 21.59
N MET A 248 -1.17 -10.18 20.71
CA MET A 248 -2.53 -10.71 20.61
C MET A 248 -2.94 -11.51 21.83
N GLU A 249 -2.02 -12.31 22.38
CA GLU A 249 -2.27 -13.07 23.63
C GLU A 249 -2.47 -12.15 24.83
N ARG A 250 -1.69 -11.08 24.93
CA ARG A 250 -1.82 -10.10 26.02
C ARG A 250 -3.07 -9.24 25.94
N SER A 251 -3.61 -9.01 24.75
CA SER A 251 -4.85 -8.24 24.60
C SER A 251 -6.07 -8.94 25.21
N GLY A 252 -6.03 -10.27 25.33
CA GLY A 252 -7.09 -11.09 25.95
C GLY A 252 -8.40 -11.19 25.14
N ASN A 253 -8.57 -10.38 24.12
CA ASN A 253 -9.80 -10.30 23.30
C ASN A 253 -9.66 -10.94 21.92
N THR A 254 -8.49 -11.52 21.62
CA THR A 254 -8.24 -12.12 20.29
C THR A 254 -8.80 -13.53 20.22
N ALA A 255 -9.52 -13.82 19.15
CA ALA A 255 -10.05 -15.17 18.89
C ALA A 255 -8.93 -16.21 18.80
N ALA A 256 -9.13 -17.38 19.37
CA ALA A 256 -8.15 -18.48 19.36
C ALA A 256 -7.74 -18.88 17.93
N ALA A 257 -8.68 -18.82 16.96
CA ALA A 257 -8.40 -19.11 15.56
C ALA A 257 -7.38 -18.13 14.93
N THR A 258 -7.41 -16.86 15.31
CA THR A 258 -6.45 -15.84 14.85
C THR A 258 -5.04 -16.12 15.39
N ILE A 259 -4.92 -16.44 16.67
CA ILE A 259 -3.64 -16.78 17.31
C ILE A 259 -3.09 -18.08 16.70
N GLN A 260 -3.94 -19.07 16.46
CA GLN A 260 -3.53 -20.31 15.81
C GLN A 260 -3.03 -20.06 14.37
N ALA A 261 -3.71 -19.21 13.61
CA ALA A 261 -3.28 -18.85 12.25
C ALA A 261 -1.88 -18.18 12.25
N LEU A 262 -1.58 -17.30 13.22
CA LEU A 262 -0.25 -16.73 13.36
C LEU A 262 0.81 -17.78 13.72
N ARG A 263 0.46 -18.76 14.54
CA ARG A 263 1.36 -19.88 14.90
C ARG A 263 1.64 -20.77 13.70
N ASP A 264 0.64 -21.08 12.89
CA ASP A 264 0.79 -21.89 11.67
C ASP A 264 1.66 -21.15 10.63
N LEU A 265 1.49 -19.83 10.48
CA LEU A 265 2.38 -18.98 9.69
C LEU A 265 3.81 -19.00 10.23
N LEU A 266 3.99 -18.92 11.55
CA LEU A 266 5.30 -18.98 12.19
C LEU A 266 6.04 -20.28 11.87
N VAL A 267 5.36 -21.43 11.92
CA VAL A 267 5.94 -22.73 11.55
C VAL A 267 6.38 -22.72 10.08
N THR A 268 5.56 -22.17 9.16
CA THR A 268 5.90 -22.07 7.74
C THR A 268 7.13 -21.18 7.51
N VAL A 269 7.18 -20.03 8.17
CA VAL A 269 8.30 -19.07 8.06
C VAL A 269 9.58 -19.64 8.66
N GLN A 270 9.49 -20.39 9.76
CA GLN A 270 10.67 -21.05 10.36
C GLN A 270 11.29 -22.11 9.46
N ALA A 271 10.48 -22.75 8.61
CA ALA A 271 10.98 -23.71 7.62
C ALA A 271 11.74 -23.02 6.45
N ALA A 272 11.42 -21.76 6.13
CA ALA A 272 12.07 -20.96 5.10
C ALA A 272 12.28 -19.51 5.63
N PRO A 273 13.27 -19.29 6.51
CA PRO A 273 13.45 -18.01 7.19
C PRO A 273 13.91 -16.91 6.24
N PHE A 274 13.39 -15.71 6.44
CA PHE A 274 13.79 -14.50 5.72
C PHE A 274 13.76 -13.28 6.66
N THR A 275 14.50 -12.24 6.28
CA THR A 275 14.56 -10.98 7.03
C THR A 275 13.98 -9.83 6.23
N LEU A 276 13.37 -8.88 6.93
CA LEU A 276 12.85 -7.64 6.34
C LEU A 276 13.02 -6.48 7.32
N LYS A 277 12.93 -5.25 6.78
CA LYS A 277 12.84 -4.04 7.59
C LYS A 277 11.39 -3.61 7.69
N LEU A 278 10.95 -3.24 8.89
CA LEU A 278 9.60 -2.70 9.05
C LEU A 278 9.41 -1.37 8.32
N ALA A 279 10.47 -0.57 8.16
CA ALA A 279 10.44 0.64 7.33
C ALA A 279 10.07 0.39 5.86
N ASP A 280 10.19 -0.83 5.36
CA ASP A 280 9.75 -1.20 4.01
C ASP A 280 8.20 -1.29 3.91
N LEU A 281 7.51 -1.51 5.05
CA LEU A 281 6.06 -1.63 5.15
C LEU A 281 5.39 -0.40 5.77
N LEU A 282 6.09 0.28 6.68
CA LEU A 282 5.56 1.34 7.53
C LEU A 282 6.32 2.63 7.27
N GLY A 283 5.65 3.62 6.71
CA GLY A 283 6.20 4.96 6.48
C GLY A 283 6.07 5.81 7.75
N VAL A 284 6.92 5.58 8.74
CA VAL A 284 6.94 6.38 9.95
C VAL A 284 7.99 7.48 9.82
N ALA A 285 7.60 8.74 10.01
CA ALA A 285 8.53 9.85 10.00
C ALA A 285 9.52 9.73 11.17
N SER A 286 10.80 10.01 10.89
CA SER A 286 11.84 9.97 11.92
C SER A 286 11.51 10.91 13.08
N GLY A 287 11.76 10.46 14.30
CA GLY A 287 11.45 11.22 15.51
C GLY A 287 9.96 11.26 15.88
N THR A 288 9.10 10.44 15.25
CA THR A 288 7.71 10.30 15.69
C THR A 288 7.66 9.77 17.11
N ASP A 289 6.97 10.50 17.99
CA ASP A 289 6.81 10.10 19.40
C ASP A 289 5.87 8.88 19.55
N ALA A 290 5.83 8.31 20.76
CA ALA A 290 5.00 7.13 21.05
C ALA A 290 3.50 7.39 20.79
N ALA A 291 3.03 8.62 20.97
CA ALA A 291 1.62 8.96 20.73
C ALA A 291 1.28 8.82 19.24
N GLY A 292 2.19 9.19 18.34
CA GLY A 292 2.01 9.03 16.89
C GLY A 292 1.99 7.58 16.42
N LEU A 293 2.59 6.68 17.18
CA LEU A 293 2.62 5.25 16.89
C LEU A 293 1.42 4.48 17.48
N ASN A 294 0.55 5.16 18.23
CA ASN A 294 -0.63 4.55 18.83
C ASN A 294 -1.78 4.37 17.81
N THR A 295 -1.46 3.85 16.65
CA THR A 295 -2.40 3.57 15.56
C THR A 295 -2.66 2.07 15.44
N ASN A 296 -3.84 1.70 14.93
CA ASN A 296 -4.21 0.30 14.72
C ASN A 296 -4.00 -0.08 13.26
N LEU A 297 -3.42 -1.24 13.04
CA LEU A 297 -3.20 -1.84 11.73
C LEU A 297 -3.98 -3.15 11.64
N GLN A 298 -4.62 -3.41 10.51
CA GLN A 298 -5.26 -4.69 10.27
C GLN A 298 -4.18 -5.79 10.19
N LEU A 299 -4.35 -6.83 11.00
CA LEU A 299 -3.35 -7.90 11.13
C LEU A 299 -3.11 -8.63 9.81
N PHE A 300 -4.17 -8.85 9.02
CA PHE A 300 -4.07 -9.44 7.68
C PHE A 300 -3.15 -8.63 6.76
N GLN A 301 -3.28 -7.29 6.73
CA GLN A 301 -2.46 -6.42 5.89
C GLN A 301 -0.99 -6.45 6.29
N LEU A 302 -0.71 -6.52 7.59
CA LEU A 302 0.67 -6.60 8.09
C LEU A 302 1.32 -7.93 7.69
N VAL A 303 0.61 -9.05 7.85
CA VAL A 303 1.05 -10.39 7.43
C VAL A 303 1.23 -10.46 5.90
N GLN A 304 0.27 -9.99 5.14
CA GLN A 304 0.33 -9.94 3.67
C GLN A 304 1.53 -9.10 3.20
N GLY A 305 1.70 -7.90 3.76
CA GLY A 305 2.81 -7.03 3.43
C GLY A 305 4.16 -7.65 3.73
N MET A 306 4.31 -8.33 4.88
CA MET A 306 5.50 -9.07 5.26
C MET A 306 5.87 -10.13 4.21
N ILE A 307 4.90 -10.95 3.78
CA ILE A 307 5.09 -12.00 2.77
C ILE A 307 5.46 -11.38 1.41
N GLN A 308 4.84 -10.28 1.03
CA GLN A 308 5.11 -9.59 -0.23
C GLN A 308 6.50 -8.92 -0.24
N VAL A 309 6.94 -8.32 0.88
CA VAL A 309 8.31 -7.79 1.00
C VAL A 309 9.35 -8.90 0.85
N ALA A 310 9.11 -10.05 1.47
CA ALA A 310 9.99 -11.21 1.34
C ALA A 310 10.17 -11.65 -0.11
N ASN A 311 9.07 -11.80 -0.84
CA ASN A 311 9.08 -12.21 -2.24
C ASN A 311 9.69 -11.15 -3.16
N GLY A 312 9.37 -9.87 -2.97
CA GLY A 312 9.88 -8.75 -3.76
C GLY A 312 11.41 -8.61 -3.69
N LYS A 313 12.02 -8.90 -2.54
CA LYS A 313 13.47 -8.91 -2.38
C LYS A 313 14.15 -10.09 -3.08
N ASN A 314 13.45 -11.20 -3.19
CA ASN A 314 14.01 -12.44 -3.79
C ASN A 314 13.83 -12.49 -5.30
N GLY A 315 13.03 -11.63 -5.92
CA GLY A 315 12.79 -11.58 -7.37
C GLY A 315 12.19 -12.85 -7.96
N LEU A 316 11.79 -13.81 -7.12
CA LEU A 316 11.29 -15.11 -7.52
C LEU A 316 9.79 -15.06 -7.77
N ALA A 317 9.37 -15.48 -8.98
CA ALA A 317 7.99 -15.78 -9.28
C ALA A 317 7.59 -17.11 -8.66
N ALA A 318 6.71 -17.10 -7.67
CA ALA A 318 6.15 -18.33 -7.12
C ALA A 318 5.24 -19.00 -8.17
N THR A 319 5.40 -20.30 -8.41
CA THR A 319 4.52 -21.09 -9.28
C THR A 319 3.56 -21.86 -8.38
N VAL A 320 2.27 -21.55 -8.48
CA VAL A 320 1.25 -22.07 -7.60
C VAL A 320 0.19 -22.80 -8.43
N PRO A 321 -0.04 -24.09 -8.22
CA PRO A 321 -1.18 -24.80 -8.80
C PRO A 321 -2.48 -24.36 -8.10
N ILE A 322 -3.47 -23.95 -8.88
CA ILE A 322 -4.76 -23.49 -8.39
C ILE A 322 -5.84 -24.44 -8.92
N ASN A 323 -6.64 -24.98 -8.03
CA ASN A 323 -7.79 -25.78 -8.38
C ASN A 323 -9.03 -24.88 -8.50
N VAL A 324 -9.56 -24.76 -9.71
CA VAL A 324 -10.79 -24.02 -9.99
C VAL A 324 -11.87 -25.01 -10.41
N PRO A 325 -13.04 -25.00 -9.75
CA PRO A 325 -14.15 -25.85 -10.18
C PRO A 325 -14.52 -25.60 -11.64
N GLY A 326 -14.56 -26.65 -12.46
CA GLY A 326 -14.89 -26.56 -13.88
C GLY A 326 -13.74 -26.30 -14.85
N ILE A 327 -12.51 -26.10 -14.34
CA ILE A 327 -11.29 -25.96 -15.15
C ILE A 327 -10.32 -27.08 -14.80
N ALA A 328 -9.67 -27.70 -15.80
CA ALA A 328 -8.81 -28.85 -15.57
C ALA A 328 -7.60 -28.56 -14.70
N SER A 329 -6.93 -27.43 -14.94
CA SER A 329 -5.86 -26.93 -14.08
C SER A 329 -5.54 -25.46 -14.40
N VAL A 330 -5.22 -24.70 -13.36
CA VAL A 330 -4.70 -23.34 -13.48
C VAL A 330 -3.36 -23.30 -12.75
N THR A 331 -2.37 -22.73 -13.40
CA THR A 331 -1.08 -22.45 -12.77
C THR A 331 -0.90 -20.95 -12.68
N ALA A 332 -0.67 -20.43 -11.47
CA ALA A 332 -0.38 -19.02 -11.24
C ALA A 332 1.13 -18.83 -11.01
N LYS A 333 1.71 -17.84 -11.69
CA LYS A 333 3.03 -17.30 -11.37
C LYS A 333 2.84 -15.87 -10.91
N VAL A 334 3.38 -15.53 -9.75
CA VAL A 334 3.22 -14.22 -9.11
C VAL A 334 4.59 -13.64 -8.79
N GLN A 335 4.78 -12.38 -9.13
CA GLN A 335 5.97 -11.62 -8.77
C GLN A 335 5.54 -10.30 -8.15
N VAL A 336 6.02 -10.01 -6.96
CA VAL A 336 5.87 -8.71 -6.31
C VAL A 336 6.99 -7.80 -6.82
N VAL A 337 6.64 -6.75 -7.55
CA VAL A 337 7.60 -5.78 -8.11
C VAL A 337 7.94 -4.71 -7.09
N GLU A 338 6.92 -4.21 -6.40
CA GLU A 338 7.05 -3.21 -5.36
C GLU A 338 6.16 -3.59 -4.18
N PRO A 339 6.73 -3.69 -2.97
CA PRO A 339 5.96 -4.06 -1.78
C PRO A 339 4.99 -2.94 -1.38
N PRO A 340 3.92 -3.26 -0.65
CA PRO A 340 2.99 -2.27 -0.15
C PRO A 340 3.62 -1.43 0.96
N GLN A 341 3.13 -0.22 1.14
CA GLN A 341 3.33 0.61 2.32
C GLN A 341 1.97 0.79 3.00
N VAL A 342 1.68 -0.04 3.98
CA VAL A 342 0.31 -0.19 4.50
C VAL A 342 -0.10 0.91 5.46
N SER A 343 0.86 1.59 6.07
CA SER A 343 0.63 2.71 6.99
C SER A 343 1.71 3.75 6.87
N ALA A 344 1.36 5.00 7.10
CA ALA A 344 2.30 6.12 7.23
C ALA A 344 1.84 7.07 8.33
N VAL A 345 2.78 7.54 9.15
CA VAL A 345 2.54 8.49 10.24
C VAL A 345 3.55 9.62 10.14
N GLY A 346 3.11 10.86 10.33
CA GLY A 346 3.98 12.02 10.29
C GLY A 346 3.28 13.31 10.68
N ASN A 347 4.05 14.40 10.69
CA ASN A 347 3.52 15.75 10.93
C ASN A 347 3.00 16.35 9.60
N PRO A 348 1.67 16.53 9.44
CA PRO A 348 1.11 17.03 8.19
C PRO A 348 1.45 18.49 7.91
N MET A 349 1.89 19.27 8.90
CA MET A 349 2.32 20.67 8.71
C MET A 349 3.70 20.80 8.05
N LEU A 350 4.49 19.74 8.02
CA LEU A 350 5.82 19.74 7.39
C LEU A 350 5.76 19.36 5.91
N ILE A 351 4.61 18.92 5.42
CA ILE A 351 4.44 18.46 4.03
C ILE A 351 4.52 19.67 3.09
N ASN A 352 5.34 19.54 2.06
CA ASN A 352 5.34 20.46 0.92
C ASN A 352 4.56 19.83 -0.25
N PRO A 353 3.31 20.26 -0.50
CA PRO A 353 2.48 19.65 -1.54
C PRO A 353 3.08 19.73 -2.96
N ALA A 354 3.96 20.72 -3.20
CA ALA A 354 4.61 20.88 -4.51
C ALA A 354 5.61 19.76 -4.82
N LEU A 355 6.18 19.09 -3.80
CA LEU A 355 7.10 17.97 -3.97
C LEU A 355 6.38 16.64 -4.14
N GLY A 356 5.10 16.55 -3.76
CA GLY A 356 4.29 15.34 -3.88
C GLY A 356 4.93 14.13 -3.21
N VAL A 357 5.03 13.03 -3.95
CA VAL A 357 5.64 11.77 -3.44
C VAL A 357 7.15 11.85 -3.18
N ASN A 358 7.81 12.90 -3.63
CA ASN A 358 9.25 13.13 -3.40
C ASN A 358 9.53 13.94 -2.13
N ASP A 359 8.48 14.38 -1.41
CA ASP A 359 8.66 15.09 -0.14
C ASP A 359 9.25 14.14 0.91
N PRO A 360 10.34 14.50 1.59
CA PRO A 360 10.90 13.69 2.68
C PRO A 360 9.93 13.56 3.88
N ASN A 361 9.02 14.53 4.06
CA ASN A 361 8.02 14.55 5.13
C ASN A 361 6.66 13.97 4.68
N ARG A 362 6.59 13.34 3.50
CA ARG A 362 5.34 12.80 2.97
C ARG A 362 4.69 11.79 3.92
N ILE A 363 3.39 11.88 4.06
CA ILE A 363 2.56 10.83 4.65
C ILE A 363 1.87 10.12 3.47
N TYR A 364 2.42 8.97 3.11
CA TYR A 364 2.10 8.27 1.87
C TYR A 364 1.91 6.78 2.12
N VAL A 365 0.86 6.22 1.54
CA VAL A 365 0.58 4.78 1.56
C VAL A 365 0.33 4.26 0.15
N ARG A 366 0.62 2.99 -0.08
CA ARG A 366 0.40 2.33 -1.36
C ARG A 366 0.10 0.85 -1.21
N THR A 367 -0.64 0.30 -2.18
CA THR A 367 -0.77 -1.15 -2.35
C THR A 367 0.46 -1.74 -3.04
N ALA A 368 0.61 -3.06 -3.01
CA ALA A 368 1.68 -3.72 -3.75
C ALA A 368 1.51 -3.58 -5.26
N GLN A 369 2.62 -3.44 -5.97
CA GLN A 369 2.67 -3.63 -7.41
C GLN A 369 3.02 -5.08 -7.71
N VAL A 370 2.16 -5.75 -8.46
CA VAL A 370 2.28 -7.20 -8.70
C VAL A 370 2.12 -7.52 -10.18
N ARG A 371 2.87 -8.52 -10.63
CA ARG A 371 2.71 -9.15 -11.95
C ARG A 371 2.27 -10.57 -11.77
N VAL A 372 1.23 -10.95 -12.48
CA VAL A 372 0.62 -12.28 -12.39
C VAL A 372 0.52 -12.88 -13.78
N LEU A 373 0.89 -14.14 -13.91
CA LEU A 373 0.62 -14.96 -15.08
C LEU A 373 -0.21 -16.16 -14.65
N LEU A 374 -1.43 -16.24 -15.15
CA LEU A 374 -2.27 -17.42 -15.02
C LEU A 374 -2.21 -18.20 -16.32
N SER A 375 -1.81 -19.46 -16.26
CA SER A 375 -1.90 -20.38 -17.40
C SER A 375 -3.07 -21.34 -17.16
N VAL A 376 -4.12 -21.18 -17.95
CA VAL A 376 -5.38 -21.92 -17.83
C VAL A 376 -5.39 -23.05 -18.87
N ASN A 377 -5.46 -24.30 -18.39
CA ASN A 377 -5.56 -25.44 -19.27
C ASN A 377 -7.04 -25.77 -19.54
N LEU A 378 -7.45 -25.67 -20.81
CA LEU A 378 -8.82 -25.89 -21.27
C LEU A 378 -9.20 -27.37 -21.47
N GLY A 379 -8.30 -28.31 -21.18
CA GLY A 379 -8.53 -29.75 -21.41
C GLY A 379 -9.79 -30.35 -20.76
N GLY A 380 -10.41 -29.65 -19.79
CA GLY A 380 -11.67 -30.04 -19.14
C GLY A 380 -12.93 -29.37 -19.69
N VAL A 381 -12.80 -28.40 -20.62
CA VAL A 381 -13.92 -27.58 -21.12
C VAL A 381 -14.43 -28.09 -22.49
N THR A 382 -14.49 -29.40 -22.63
CA THR A 382 -14.82 -30.06 -23.90
C THR A 382 -16.18 -29.68 -24.49
N ASN A 383 -17.20 -29.44 -23.65
CA ASN A 383 -18.54 -29.09 -24.11
C ASN A 383 -18.66 -27.65 -24.63
N ALA A 384 -18.00 -26.68 -23.95
CA ALA A 384 -17.98 -25.29 -24.41
C ALA A 384 -17.17 -25.15 -25.72
N LEU A 385 -16.09 -25.91 -25.84
CA LEU A 385 -15.23 -25.91 -27.02
C LEU A 385 -15.90 -26.65 -28.21
N SER A 386 -16.69 -27.67 -27.96
CA SER A 386 -17.50 -28.37 -28.99
C SER A 386 -18.56 -27.45 -29.61
N ASN A 387 -19.17 -26.56 -28.82
CA ASN A 387 -20.12 -25.57 -29.33
C ASN A 387 -19.40 -24.49 -30.18
N VAL A 388 -18.20 -24.05 -29.77
CA VAL A 388 -17.36 -23.18 -30.63
C VAL A 388 -17.05 -23.91 -31.93
N LEU A 389 -16.67 -25.16 -31.88
CA LEU A 389 -16.30 -25.94 -33.07
C LEU A 389 -17.47 -26.14 -34.03
N SER A 390 -18.66 -26.45 -33.53
CA SER A 390 -19.88 -26.60 -34.36
C SER A 390 -20.29 -25.28 -35.02
N THR A 391 -20.13 -24.16 -34.29
CA THR A 391 -20.39 -22.80 -34.82
C THR A 391 -19.38 -22.44 -35.92
N VAL A 392 -18.09 -22.73 -35.72
CA VAL A 392 -17.03 -22.51 -36.70
C VAL A 392 -17.26 -23.36 -37.96
N THR A 393 -17.53 -24.66 -37.81
CA THR A 393 -17.77 -25.53 -38.96
C THR A 393 -19.04 -25.16 -39.73
N GLY A 394 -20.09 -24.75 -39.00
CA GLY A 394 -21.35 -24.28 -39.63
C GLY A 394 -21.14 -22.96 -40.41
N ALA A 395 -20.41 -22.01 -39.85
CA ALA A 395 -20.17 -20.74 -40.47
C ALA A 395 -19.12 -20.79 -41.61
N LEU A 396 -18.19 -21.75 -41.59
CA LEU A 396 -17.24 -21.98 -42.67
C LEU A 396 -17.84 -22.76 -43.82
N SER A 397 -18.95 -23.48 -43.64
CA SER A 397 -19.59 -24.32 -44.66
C SER A 397 -19.91 -23.54 -45.97
N PRO A 398 -20.49 -22.32 -45.94
CA PRO A 398 -20.74 -21.56 -47.17
C PRO A 398 -19.44 -21.09 -47.86
N ILE A 399 -18.39 -20.77 -47.08
CA ILE A 399 -17.09 -20.34 -47.59
C ILE A 399 -16.36 -21.51 -48.27
N ILE A 400 -16.50 -22.71 -47.72
CA ILE A 400 -15.95 -23.94 -48.29
C ILE A 400 -16.62 -24.25 -49.62
N ASN A 401 -17.93 -24.17 -49.68
CA ASN A 401 -18.68 -24.40 -50.92
C ASN A 401 -18.35 -23.36 -52.01
N PHE A 402 -18.08 -22.10 -51.62
CA PHE A 402 -17.63 -21.05 -52.51
C PHE A 402 -16.20 -21.30 -53.02
N LEU A 403 -15.28 -21.71 -52.16
CA LEU A 403 -13.90 -22.03 -52.51
C LEU A 403 -13.80 -23.25 -53.41
N ASP A 404 -14.64 -24.27 -53.20
CA ASP A 404 -14.75 -25.47 -54.05
C ASP A 404 -15.27 -25.08 -55.45
N SER A 405 -16.23 -24.14 -55.51
CA SER A 405 -16.78 -23.63 -56.76
C SER A 405 -15.75 -22.74 -57.51
N VAL A 406 -14.91 -21.97 -56.81
CA VAL A 406 -13.85 -21.12 -57.42
C VAL A 406 -12.65 -21.95 -57.84
N ALA A 407 -12.27 -22.98 -57.08
CA ALA A 407 -11.19 -23.90 -57.41
C ALA A 407 -11.50 -24.73 -58.65
N THR A 408 -12.80 -24.96 -58.93
CA THR A 408 -13.29 -25.64 -60.14
C THR A 408 -13.34 -24.71 -61.36
N LEU A 409 -13.21 -23.37 -61.19
CA LEU A 409 -13.18 -22.39 -62.28
C LEU A 409 -11.76 -22.13 -62.85
N ASN A 410 -10.86 -23.11 -62.78
CA ASN A 410 -9.59 -23.01 -63.46
C ASN A 410 -9.82 -23.27 -64.97
N LEU A 411 -10.08 -22.20 -65.69
CA LEU A 411 -10.45 -22.19 -67.12
C LEU A 411 -9.45 -22.89 -68.06
N GLY A 412 -8.26 -23.25 -67.56
CA GLY A 412 -7.23 -23.96 -68.33
C GLY A 412 -7.47 -25.46 -68.48
N THR A 413 -8.38 -26.06 -67.65
CA THR A 413 -8.65 -27.52 -67.64
C THR A 413 -9.97 -27.92 -68.32
N ILE A 414 -10.82 -26.97 -68.70
CA ILE A 414 -12.16 -27.23 -69.26
C ILE A 414 -12.10 -27.89 -70.63
N VAL A 415 -10.99 -27.77 -71.35
CA VAL A 415 -10.86 -28.31 -72.75
C VAL A 415 -10.41 -29.78 -72.76
N SER A 416 -9.81 -30.30 -71.68
CA SER A 416 -9.35 -31.70 -71.58
C SER A 416 -10.38 -32.68 -71.03
N ASP A 417 -11.50 -32.20 -70.48
CA ASP A 417 -12.45 -32.99 -69.69
C ASP A 417 -13.60 -33.63 -70.46
N LEU A 418 -13.56 -33.53 -71.82
CA LEU A 418 -14.67 -34.07 -72.62
C LEU A 418 -14.49 -35.54 -73.10
N VAL A 419 -13.39 -36.20 -72.77
CA VAL A 419 -13.09 -37.56 -73.23
C VAL A 419 -12.73 -38.49 -72.06
N GLY A 420 -13.73 -38.97 -71.34
CA GLY A 420 -13.50 -39.98 -70.32
C GLY A 420 -14.71 -40.32 -69.47
N LEU A 421 -15.72 -40.93 -70.06
CA LEU A 421 -17.00 -41.12 -69.41
C LEU A 421 -17.13 -42.45 -68.64
N VAL A 422 -16.09 -43.24 -68.38
CA VAL A 422 -16.21 -44.52 -67.69
C VAL A 422 -15.02 -44.79 -66.78
N GLY A 423 -15.28 -44.81 -65.47
CA GLY A 423 -14.31 -45.24 -64.45
C GLY A 423 -13.27 -44.21 -64.01
N CYS A 424 -12.71 -44.33 -62.78
CA CYS A 424 -11.68 -43.45 -62.27
C CYS A 424 -10.32 -43.52 -63.02
N GLY A 425 -10.33 -43.83 -64.28
CA GLY A 425 -9.17 -43.91 -65.15
C GLY A 425 -8.71 -42.61 -65.78
N GLY A 426 -9.34 -41.50 -65.49
CA GLY A 426 -8.97 -40.15 -65.95
C GLY A 426 -10.21 -39.28 -66.13
N LEU A 427 -10.22 -38.13 -65.62
CA LEU A 427 -11.00 -36.96 -65.98
C LEU A 427 -12.41 -36.74 -65.43
N LEU A 428 -12.98 -37.61 -64.55
CA LEU A 428 -14.14 -37.18 -63.79
C LEU A 428 -13.73 -36.36 -62.55
N PRO A 429 -14.27 -35.13 -62.37
CA PRO A 429 -13.91 -34.27 -61.24
C PRO A 429 -14.11 -34.96 -59.90
N ALA A 430 -15.05 -35.91 -59.80
CA ALA A 430 -15.35 -36.67 -58.60
C ALA A 430 -14.26 -37.68 -58.14
N CYS A 431 -13.39 -38.13 -59.09
CA CYS A 431 -12.28 -39.03 -58.79
C CYS A 431 -10.94 -38.33 -58.58
N GLN A 432 -10.91 -37.04 -58.82
CA GLN A 432 -9.72 -36.25 -58.55
C GLN A 432 -9.54 -36.07 -57.02
N PRO A 433 -8.30 -35.93 -56.51
CA PRO A 433 -8.09 -35.65 -55.12
C PRO A 433 -8.85 -34.39 -54.67
N GLN A 434 -9.73 -34.54 -53.72
CA GLN A 434 -10.54 -33.47 -53.16
C GLN A 434 -9.91 -33.01 -51.82
N LYS A 435 -9.92 -31.72 -51.58
CA LYS A 435 -9.53 -31.16 -50.29
C LYS A 435 -10.73 -31.10 -49.37
N VAL A 436 -10.71 -31.92 -48.35
CA VAL A 436 -11.76 -31.96 -47.31
C VAL A 436 -11.29 -31.14 -46.11
N ILE A 437 -11.97 -30.03 -45.90
CA ILE A 437 -11.61 -29.11 -44.79
C ILE A 437 -12.03 -29.74 -43.46
N TYR A 438 -11.18 -29.50 -42.45
CA TYR A 438 -11.46 -29.82 -41.08
C TYR A 438 -11.21 -28.61 -40.20
N ALA A 439 -11.96 -28.52 -39.11
CA ALA A 439 -11.66 -27.63 -37.99
C ALA A 439 -11.49 -28.48 -36.73
N THR A 440 -10.44 -28.22 -35.97
CA THR A 440 -10.14 -28.94 -34.74
C THR A 440 -9.86 -27.95 -33.65
N ALA A 441 -10.48 -28.16 -32.47
CA ALA A 441 -10.13 -27.40 -31.28
C ALA A 441 -8.73 -27.77 -30.82
N LEU A 442 -7.96 -26.75 -30.48
CA LEU A 442 -6.62 -26.93 -29.92
C LEU A 442 -6.69 -26.80 -28.40
N PRO A 443 -6.27 -27.83 -27.63
CA PRO A 443 -6.22 -27.79 -26.17
C PRO A 443 -5.00 -26.99 -25.66
N ALA A 444 -4.71 -25.86 -26.30
CA ALA A 444 -3.59 -25.03 -25.88
C ALA A 444 -3.96 -24.27 -24.59
N PRO A 445 -3.04 -24.16 -23.64
CA PRO A 445 -3.28 -23.32 -22.48
C PRO A 445 -3.41 -21.85 -22.89
N ILE A 446 -4.37 -21.15 -22.29
CA ILE A 446 -4.52 -19.71 -22.45
C ILE A 446 -3.82 -19.04 -21.27
N ASP A 447 -2.89 -18.18 -21.59
CA ASP A 447 -2.23 -17.35 -20.59
C ASP A 447 -3.02 -16.05 -20.38
N ILE A 448 -3.18 -15.67 -19.10
CA ILE A 448 -3.72 -14.40 -18.67
C ILE A 448 -2.63 -13.69 -17.88
N GLY A 449 -2.03 -12.69 -18.48
CA GLY A 449 -1.04 -11.84 -17.86
C GLY A 449 -1.71 -10.59 -17.29
N LEU A 450 -1.46 -10.31 -16.02
CA LEU A 450 -1.89 -9.08 -15.36
C LEU A 450 -0.68 -8.38 -14.77
N SER A 451 -0.49 -7.12 -15.13
CA SER A 451 0.44 -6.24 -14.45
C SER A 451 -0.33 -5.09 -13.80
N SER A 452 -0.32 -5.04 -12.48
CA SER A 452 -1.02 -4.01 -11.72
C SER A 452 -0.06 -2.89 -11.35
N GLY A 453 -0.53 -1.65 -11.48
CA GLY A 453 0.09 -0.49 -10.86
C GLY A 453 -0.30 -0.37 -9.38
N ASN A 454 0.27 0.61 -8.69
CA ASN A 454 -0.02 0.85 -7.28
C ASN A 454 -1.26 1.73 -7.11
N GLY A 455 -2.23 1.30 -6.30
CA GLY A 455 -3.15 2.20 -5.65
C GLY A 455 -2.41 2.96 -4.55
N SER A 456 -2.53 4.28 -4.47
CA SER A 456 -1.81 5.06 -3.48
C SER A 456 -2.63 6.20 -2.92
N ALA A 457 -2.23 6.70 -1.75
CA ALA A 457 -2.80 7.88 -1.13
C ALA A 457 -1.71 8.71 -0.45
N LEU A 458 -1.78 10.03 -0.64
CA LEU A 458 -0.83 11.01 -0.15
C LEU A 458 -1.58 12.13 0.55
N VAL A 459 -1.16 12.52 1.73
CA VAL A 459 -1.66 13.74 2.39
C VAL A 459 -1.16 14.96 1.62
N THR A 460 -2.09 15.85 1.27
CA THR A 460 -1.80 17.10 0.54
C THR A 460 -2.06 18.36 1.35
N GLY A 461 -2.77 18.24 2.46
CA GLY A 461 -3.07 19.38 3.33
C GLY A 461 -3.81 18.97 4.59
N ASN A 462 -3.80 19.86 5.56
CA ASN A 462 -4.55 19.70 6.80
C ASN A 462 -5.03 21.05 7.32
N THR A 463 -6.09 21.04 8.11
CA THR A 463 -6.50 22.17 8.94
C THR A 463 -6.70 21.70 10.38
N CYS A 464 -6.22 22.52 11.30
CA CYS A 464 -6.42 22.37 12.73
C CYS A 464 -6.96 23.71 13.27
N SER A 465 -8.28 23.89 13.27
CA SER A 465 -8.93 25.15 13.73
C SER A 465 -8.98 25.25 15.25
N ALA A 466 -9.08 26.47 15.79
CA ALA A 466 -9.22 26.73 17.23
C ALA A 466 -10.55 26.21 17.84
N THR A 467 -11.51 25.88 17.00
CA THR A 467 -12.88 25.48 17.37
C THR A 467 -13.16 24.00 17.20
N ASP A 468 -12.19 23.14 17.43
CA ASP A 468 -12.28 21.66 17.30
C ASP A 468 -12.60 21.15 15.89
N SER A 469 -12.71 22.01 14.90
CA SER A 469 -12.83 21.58 13.52
C SER A 469 -11.45 21.25 12.96
N LYS A 470 -11.30 20.04 12.44
CA LYS A 470 -10.07 19.58 11.79
C LYS A 470 -10.39 18.92 10.46
N SER A 471 -9.47 18.99 9.52
CA SER A 471 -9.58 18.28 8.26
C SER A 471 -8.22 17.75 7.79
N LEU A 472 -8.27 16.67 7.02
CA LEU A 472 -7.12 16.12 6.33
C LEU A 472 -7.49 15.93 4.86
N ASP A 473 -6.73 16.55 3.97
CA ASP A 473 -6.89 16.44 2.53
C ASP A 473 -5.91 15.40 2.00
N VAL A 474 -6.42 14.45 1.22
CA VAL A 474 -5.66 13.31 0.71
C VAL A 474 -5.91 13.16 -0.77
N GLN A 475 -4.85 13.12 -1.56
CA GLN A 475 -4.90 12.76 -2.97
C GLN A 475 -4.70 11.26 -3.10
N ALA A 476 -5.70 10.57 -3.63
CA ALA A 476 -5.65 9.13 -3.84
C ALA A 476 -5.66 8.80 -5.34
N THR A 477 -4.88 7.81 -5.73
CA THR A 477 -4.86 7.27 -7.10
C THR A 477 -5.26 5.81 -7.06
N SER A 478 -6.13 5.40 -7.98
CA SER A 478 -6.43 3.98 -8.16
C SER A 478 -5.38 3.33 -9.05
N SER A 479 -5.15 2.04 -8.84
CA SER A 479 -4.22 1.29 -9.68
C SER A 479 -4.78 1.11 -11.09
N VAL A 480 -3.89 1.25 -12.08
CA VAL A 480 -4.14 0.83 -13.46
C VAL A 480 -3.58 -0.56 -13.63
N ALA A 481 -4.34 -1.46 -14.20
CA ALA A 481 -3.86 -2.78 -14.55
C ALA A 481 -3.79 -2.93 -16.06
N ARG A 482 -2.77 -3.64 -16.54
CA ARG A 482 -2.67 -4.08 -17.92
C ARG A 482 -3.00 -5.55 -17.99
N LEU A 483 -4.01 -5.88 -18.80
CA LEU A 483 -4.45 -7.23 -19.06
C LEU A 483 -3.95 -7.70 -20.43
N ASN A 484 -3.30 -8.86 -20.43
CA ASN A 484 -2.82 -9.55 -21.62
C ASN A 484 -3.42 -10.96 -21.61
N VAL A 485 -4.18 -11.35 -22.63
CA VAL A 485 -4.74 -12.69 -22.77
C VAL A 485 -4.29 -13.30 -24.09
N GLY A 486 -3.85 -14.56 -24.05
CA GLY A 486 -3.32 -15.24 -25.24
C GLY A 486 -2.06 -16.04 -24.92
N LYS A 487 -1.04 -15.96 -25.76
CA LYS A 487 0.31 -16.43 -25.45
C LYS A 487 1.11 -15.25 -24.91
N VAL A 488 1.17 -15.14 -23.58
CA VAL A 488 1.76 -13.98 -22.92
C VAL A 488 3.28 -14.13 -22.86
N SER A 489 3.98 -13.03 -23.18
CA SER A 489 5.42 -12.91 -23.10
C SER A 489 5.82 -11.66 -22.31
N ASN A 490 7.04 -11.66 -21.79
CA ASN A 490 7.67 -10.53 -21.07
C ASN A 490 6.93 -10.02 -19.83
N ILE A 491 5.95 -10.77 -19.29
CA ILE A 491 5.15 -10.32 -18.13
C ILE A 491 6.02 -10.01 -16.90
N PHE A 492 7.12 -10.75 -16.70
CA PHE A 492 8.05 -10.57 -15.59
C PHE A 492 9.28 -9.72 -15.94
N SER A 493 9.36 -9.18 -17.17
CA SER A 493 10.47 -8.34 -17.59
C SER A 493 10.35 -6.93 -17.01
N SER A 494 11.43 -6.40 -16.45
CA SER A 494 11.51 -5.00 -16.00
C SER A 494 11.73 -4.01 -17.16
N SER A 495 12.25 -4.48 -18.29
CA SER A 495 12.67 -3.63 -19.41
C SER A 495 11.75 -3.69 -20.64
N LEU A 496 10.96 -4.76 -20.77
CA LEU A 496 10.09 -4.96 -21.93
C LEU A 496 8.62 -4.96 -21.50
N PRO A 497 7.73 -4.34 -22.26
CA PRO A 497 6.29 -4.39 -21.96
C PRO A 497 5.76 -5.82 -22.14
N ALA A 498 4.82 -6.21 -21.28
CA ALA A 498 4.09 -7.45 -21.46
C ALA A 498 3.24 -7.38 -22.74
N THR A 499 3.27 -8.43 -23.52
CA THR A 499 2.48 -8.56 -24.76
C THR A 499 1.87 -9.95 -24.85
N ALA A 500 0.69 -10.04 -25.43
CA ALA A 500 0.04 -11.32 -25.74
C ALA A 500 -0.02 -11.48 -27.27
N ALA A 501 0.57 -12.57 -27.76
CA ALA A 501 0.37 -13.04 -29.11
C ALA A 501 -0.90 -13.92 -29.15
N PRO A 502 -1.56 -14.07 -30.31
CA PRO A 502 -2.69 -14.96 -30.43
C PRO A 502 -2.33 -16.40 -30.06
N VAL A 503 -3.11 -17.00 -29.15
CA VAL A 503 -3.07 -18.43 -28.86
C VAL A 503 -4.11 -19.11 -29.72
N GLY A 504 -3.71 -20.13 -30.49
CA GLY A 504 -4.63 -20.88 -31.34
C GLY A 504 -5.65 -21.64 -30.53
N ILE A 505 -6.94 -21.37 -30.75
CA ILE A 505 -8.07 -22.08 -30.14
C ILE A 505 -8.73 -23.04 -31.12
N VAL A 506 -8.67 -22.74 -32.42
CA VAL A 506 -9.18 -23.58 -33.49
C VAL A 506 -8.13 -23.64 -34.61
N GLU A 507 -7.81 -24.86 -35.04
CA GLU A 507 -7.00 -25.12 -36.23
C GLU A 507 -7.92 -25.45 -37.40
N ILE A 508 -7.66 -24.81 -38.53
CA ILE A 508 -8.36 -25.03 -39.77
C ILE A 508 -7.35 -25.53 -40.81
N GLY A 509 -7.71 -26.66 -41.42
CA GLY A 509 -6.86 -27.28 -42.40
C GLY A 509 -7.66 -28.13 -43.40
N TYR A 510 -6.96 -28.81 -44.26
CA TYR A 510 -7.57 -29.79 -45.12
C TYR A 510 -6.84 -31.13 -45.10
N ARG A 511 -7.59 -32.19 -45.45
CA ARG A 511 -7.07 -33.50 -45.78
C ARG A 511 -7.40 -33.78 -47.24
N GLU A 512 -6.48 -34.36 -47.96
CA GLU A 512 -6.78 -34.80 -49.34
C GLU A 512 -7.48 -36.16 -49.30
N ALA A 513 -8.62 -36.24 -49.97
CA ALA A 513 -9.39 -37.49 -50.13
C ALA A 513 -9.52 -37.80 -51.61
N LYS A 514 -9.51 -39.11 -51.91
CA LYS A 514 -9.76 -39.64 -53.26
C LYS A 514 -10.81 -40.78 -53.15
N PHE A 515 -11.68 -40.88 -54.14
CA PHE A 515 -12.63 -41.99 -54.24
C PHE A 515 -12.12 -43.02 -55.24
N ASP A 516 -12.36 -44.31 -54.97
CA ASP A 516 -11.94 -45.39 -55.84
C ASP A 516 -12.86 -45.47 -57.08
N SER A 517 -14.14 -45.17 -56.94
CA SER A 517 -15.09 -45.14 -58.03
C SER A 517 -16.20 -44.12 -57.76
N CYS A 518 -16.65 -43.42 -58.82
CA CYS A 518 -17.80 -42.52 -58.78
C CYS A 518 -18.65 -42.76 -60.02
N LEU A 519 -19.95 -43.00 -59.83
CA LEU A 519 -20.95 -43.18 -60.90
C LEU A 519 -21.81 -41.91 -60.98
N LEU A 520 -22.05 -41.41 -62.22
CA LEU A 520 -22.93 -40.25 -62.45
C LEU A 520 -22.65 -39.02 -61.61
N VAL A 521 -21.66 -38.23 -62.02
CA VAL A 521 -21.40 -36.87 -61.55
C VAL A 521 -21.63 -36.70 -60.04
N SER A 522 -20.72 -37.21 -59.24
CA SER A 522 -20.61 -37.01 -57.75
C SER A 522 -21.75 -37.52 -56.85
N LEU A 523 -22.83 -38.18 -57.40
CA LEU A 523 -23.95 -38.64 -56.55
C LEU A 523 -23.72 -40.01 -55.92
N LEU A 524 -22.87 -40.86 -56.47
CA LEU A 524 -22.63 -42.23 -55.97
C LEU A 524 -21.10 -42.49 -56.03
N CYS A 525 -20.35 -41.99 -55.07
CA CYS A 525 -18.93 -42.28 -54.91
C CYS A 525 -18.75 -43.36 -53.82
N SER A 526 -17.86 -44.34 -54.06
CA SER A 526 -17.52 -45.38 -53.11
C SER A 526 -15.98 -45.47 -52.94
N GLY A 527 -15.54 -46.02 -51.79
CA GLY A 527 -14.14 -46.27 -51.52
C GLY A 527 -13.35 -44.97 -51.21
N LYS A 528 -13.88 -44.12 -50.37
CA LYS A 528 -13.18 -42.92 -49.91
C LYS A 528 -11.86 -43.27 -49.20
N LYS A 529 -10.76 -42.80 -49.72
CA LYS A 529 -9.41 -42.95 -49.15
C LYS A 529 -8.75 -41.62 -48.92
N TRP A 530 -7.91 -41.56 -47.91
CA TRP A 530 -7.25 -40.36 -47.46
C TRP A 530 -5.78 -40.45 -47.73
N LYS A 531 -5.16 -39.36 -48.21
CA LYS A 531 -3.75 -39.27 -48.44
C LYS A 531 -3.00 -39.21 -47.13
N ASP A 532 -2.10 -40.13 -46.88
CA ASP A 532 -1.22 -40.16 -45.69
C ASP A 532 0.03 -39.29 -45.84
N PRO A 533 0.86 -39.14 -44.79
CA PRO A 533 2.10 -38.36 -44.86
C PRO A 533 3.12 -38.92 -45.88
N SER A 534 3.04 -40.22 -46.24
CA SER A 534 3.90 -40.82 -47.28
C SER A 534 3.44 -40.53 -48.72
N GLY A 535 2.24 -39.95 -48.87
CA GLY A 535 1.61 -39.72 -50.17
C GLY A 535 0.69 -40.86 -50.64
N SER A 536 0.58 -41.95 -49.87
CA SER A 536 -0.29 -43.10 -50.18
C SER A 536 -1.72 -42.82 -49.75
N TYR A 537 -2.68 -43.49 -50.41
CA TYR A 537 -4.11 -43.35 -50.07
C TYR A 537 -4.59 -44.51 -49.18
N VAL A 538 -5.00 -44.20 -47.93
CA VAL A 538 -5.43 -45.16 -46.90
C VAL A 538 -6.91 -44.94 -46.53
N VAL A 539 -7.55 -45.98 -46.02
CA VAL A 539 -8.98 -45.92 -45.67
C VAL A 539 -9.17 -45.18 -44.35
N ASP A 540 -8.20 -45.28 -43.42
CA ASP A 540 -8.33 -44.67 -42.12
C ASP A 540 -8.09 -43.17 -42.16
N ILE A 541 -9.09 -42.38 -41.77
CA ILE A 541 -9.02 -40.91 -41.68
C ILE A 541 -8.01 -40.43 -40.66
N ASN A 542 -7.71 -41.22 -39.61
CA ASN A 542 -6.79 -40.84 -38.57
C ASN A 542 -5.33 -40.86 -39.08
N SER A 543 -5.05 -41.67 -40.11
CA SER A 543 -3.77 -41.76 -40.78
C SER A 543 -3.60 -40.68 -41.88
N ALA A 544 -4.65 -39.88 -42.15
CA ALA A 544 -4.60 -38.84 -43.18
C ALA A 544 -3.65 -37.69 -42.82
N LYS A 545 -2.84 -37.26 -43.80
CA LYS A 545 -2.02 -36.06 -43.67
C LYS A 545 -2.93 -34.85 -43.46
N LYS A 546 -2.73 -34.16 -42.30
CA LYS A 546 -3.33 -32.88 -42.03
C LYS A 546 -2.45 -31.76 -42.59
N THR A 547 -3.01 -30.92 -43.43
CA THR A 547 -2.35 -29.71 -43.90
C THR A 547 -3.03 -28.50 -43.28
N VAL A 548 -2.36 -27.87 -42.36
CA VAL A 548 -2.87 -26.68 -41.65
C VAL A 548 -2.77 -25.51 -42.57
N ILE A 549 -3.84 -24.74 -42.72
CA ILE A 549 -3.90 -23.56 -43.60
C ILE A 549 -3.92 -22.31 -42.75
N SER A 550 -4.73 -22.33 -41.70
CA SER A 550 -5.06 -21.18 -40.88
C SER A 550 -5.60 -21.64 -39.53
N GLY A 551 -5.82 -20.72 -38.64
CA GLY A 551 -6.50 -20.96 -37.37
C GLY A 551 -7.15 -19.68 -36.85
N LEU A 552 -7.90 -19.86 -35.79
CA LEU A 552 -8.44 -18.75 -35.02
C LEU A 552 -7.67 -18.68 -33.72
N GLY A 553 -7.12 -17.54 -33.45
CA GLY A 553 -6.35 -17.25 -32.26
C GLY A 553 -7.02 -16.18 -31.41
N LEU A 554 -6.86 -16.33 -30.10
CA LEU A 554 -7.35 -15.40 -29.09
C LEU A 554 -6.20 -14.55 -28.59
N SER A 555 -6.33 -13.22 -28.65
CA SER A 555 -5.43 -12.29 -27.97
C SER A 555 -6.16 -11.05 -27.48
N VAL A 556 -5.71 -10.56 -26.33
CA VAL A 556 -6.12 -9.25 -25.79
C VAL A 556 -4.88 -8.54 -25.23
N ASN A 557 -4.76 -7.27 -25.52
CA ASN A 557 -3.81 -6.37 -24.89
C ASN A 557 -4.58 -5.10 -24.55
N SER A 558 -4.97 -4.93 -23.27
CA SER A 558 -5.83 -3.83 -22.85
C SER A 558 -5.38 -3.27 -21.51
N ASP A 559 -5.47 -1.98 -21.35
CA ASP A 559 -5.35 -1.33 -20.06
C ASP A 559 -6.74 -1.31 -19.41
N VAL A 560 -6.79 -1.79 -18.16
CA VAL A 560 -8.02 -2.04 -17.41
C VAL A 560 -8.00 -1.23 -16.13
N GLY A 561 -9.05 -0.47 -15.87
CA GLY A 561 -9.18 0.32 -14.64
C GLY A 561 -8.33 1.58 -14.63
N GLY A 562 -8.39 2.27 -13.51
CA GLY A 562 -7.64 3.49 -13.26
C GLY A 562 -8.34 4.77 -13.73
N SER A 563 -8.32 5.75 -12.86
CA SER A 563 -8.62 7.13 -13.21
C SER A 563 -7.30 7.88 -13.27
N ALA A 564 -6.90 8.31 -14.45
CA ALA A 564 -5.64 9.04 -14.68
C ALA A 564 -5.54 10.35 -13.87
N GLY A 565 -6.65 10.83 -13.28
CA GLY A 565 -6.73 12.10 -12.56
C GLY A 565 -6.66 12.00 -11.03
N GLY A 566 -6.63 10.80 -10.46
CA GLY A 566 -6.72 10.64 -9.00
C GLY A 566 -8.06 11.13 -8.41
N LYS A 567 -8.31 10.81 -7.15
CA LYS A 567 -9.50 11.23 -6.39
C LYS A 567 -9.07 12.01 -5.15
N ALA A 568 -9.57 13.23 -5.01
CA ALA A 568 -9.41 13.97 -3.76
C ALA A 568 -10.35 13.41 -2.69
N LEU A 569 -9.79 12.98 -1.57
CA LEU A 569 -10.50 12.53 -0.39
C LEU A 569 -10.34 13.59 0.69
N LYS A 570 -11.45 14.06 1.25
CA LYS A 570 -11.42 15.01 2.36
C LYS A 570 -12.02 14.38 3.60
N TYR A 571 -11.23 14.26 4.65
CA TYR A 571 -11.66 13.79 5.97
C TYR A 571 -11.91 15.01 6.85
N VAL A 572 -13.02 15.05 7.57
CA VAL A 572 -13.41 16.21 8.38
C VAL A 572 -14.00 15.79 9.73
N ALA A 573 -13.72 16.56 10.76
CA ALA A 573 -14.41 16.56 12.03
C ALA A 573 -15.26 17.87 12.11
N PRO A 574 -16.34 17.93 12.92
CA PRO A 574 -16.52 17.31 14.24
C PRO A 574 -17.17 15.92 14.25
N ALA A 575 -17.54 15.34 13.11
CA ALA A 575 -17.93 13.94 13.12
C ALA A 575 -16.72 13.08 13.51
N ALA A 576 -16.51 12.84 14.80
CA ALA A 576 -15.31 12.21 15.35
C ALA A 576 -14.99 10.85 14.69
N ALA A 577 -16.01 10.14 14.20
CA ALA A 577 -15.84 8.90 13.48
C ALA A 577 -15.19 9.08 12.08
N ASN A 578 -15.36 10.25 11.43
CA ASN A 578 -14.84 10.48 10.08
C ASN A 578 -13.35 10.85 10.05
N LEU A 579 -12.87 11.49 11.12
CA LEU A 579 -11.46 11.83 11.30
C LEU A 579 -11.10 11.69 12.79
N PRO A 580 -10.95 10.46 13.28
CA PRO A 580 -10.64 10.22 14.67
C PRO A 580 -9.25 10.73 15.05
N GLU A 581 -8.99 10.86 16.36
CA GLU A 581 -7.66 11.06 16.89
C GLU A 581 -6.76 9.87 16.56
N ILE A 582 -5.45 10.07 16.54
CA ILE A 582 -4.50 9.00 16.23
C ILE A 582 -4.58 7.85 17.23
N ASP A 583 -4.81 8.19 18.50
CA ASP A 583 -4.93 7.27 19.62
C ASP A 583 -6.37 6.81 19.92
N ALA A 584 -7.34 7.21 19.08
CA ALA A 584 -8.72 6.78 19.24
C ALA A 584 -8.83 5.25 19.14
N ALA A 585 -9.71 4.68 19.96
CA ALA A 585 -10.04 3.26 19.90
C ALA A 585 -10.50 2.87 18.47
N PRO A 586 -10.35 1.59 18.08
CA PRO A 586 -10.94 1.08 16.86
C PRO A 586 -12.44 1.37 16.79
N TYR A 587 -12.94 1.55 15.57
CA TYR A 587 -14.38 1.70 15.36
C TYR A 587 -15.12 0.42 15.78
N ASP A 588 -16.03 0.54 16.74
CA ASP A 588 -16.84 -0.57 17.28
C ASP A 588 -18.32 -0.50 16.87
N GLY A 589 -18.66 0.43 15.96
CA GLY A 589 -20.01 0.60 15.48
C GLY A 589 -20.44 -0.46 14.46
N THR A 590 -21.75 -0.58 14.26
CA THR A 590 -22.31 -1.44 13.20
C THR A 590 -22.18 -0.79 11.84
N GLY A 591 -21.54 -1.48 10.90
CA GLY A 591 -21.38 -1.03 9.52
C GLY A 591 -19.95 -0.64 9.13
N PRO A 592 -19.77 -0.04 7.95
CA PRO A 592 -18.45 0.37 7.48
C PRO A 592 -17.85 1.47 8.37
N ASP A 593 -16.57 1.33 8.70
CA ASP A 593 -15.82 2.35 9.45
C ASP A 593 -15.79 3.68 8.66
N PRO A 594 -16.38 4.77 9.19
CA PRO A 594 -16.50 6.05 8.48
C PRO A 594 -15.15 6.78 8.33
N SER A 595 -14.12 6.38 9.06
CA SER A 595 -12.75 6.89 8.88
C SER A 595 -12.08 6.35 7.62
N TYR A 596 -12.66 5.31 6.99
CA TYR A 596 -12.20 4.75 5.74
C TYR A 596 -13.04 5.22 4.56
N LYS A 597 -12.37 5.69 3.52
CA LYS A 597 -12.99 6.09 2.25
C LYS A 597 -12.49 5.22 1.11
N THR A 598 -13.43 4.75 0.29
CA THR A 598 -13.12 3.88 -0.84
C THR A 598 -12.55 4.69 -2.01
N ILE A 599 -11.42 4.24 -2.52
CA ILE A 599 -10.91 4.65 -3.83
C ILE A 599 -11.49 3.68 -4.84
N SER A 600 -12.68 3.95 -5.37
CA SER A 600 -13.20 3.14 -6.46
C SER A 600 -12.73 3.72 -7.79
N SER A 601 -12.05 2.92 -8.61
CA SER A 601 -12.18 3.03 -10.05
C SER A 601 -13.50 2.39 -10.42
N THR A 602 -14.29 3.04 -11.28
CA THR A 602 -15.53 2.44 -11.80
C THR A 602 -15.23 1.04 -12.35
N SER A 603 -15.70 0.03 -11.61
CA SER A 603 -15.92 -1.37 -12.02
C SER A 603 -14.87 -2.01 -12.93
N LEU A 604 -13.79 -2.52 -12.32
CA LEU A 604 -12.88 -3.43 -13.01
C LEU A 604 -13.58 -4.73 -13.42
N VAL A 605 -14.53 -5.20 -12.61
CA VAL A 605 -15.35 -6.39 -12.89
C VAL A 605 -16.21 -6.20 -14.14
N GLN A 606 -16.82 -5.02 -14.31
CA GLN A 606 -17.50 -4.69 -15.58
C GLN A 606 -16.49 -4.44 -16.71
N SER A 607 -15.29 -3.97 -16.39
CA SER A 607 -14.23 -3.76 -17.36
C SER A 607 -13.58 -5.06 -17.82
N LEU A 608 -13.44 -6.09 -16.98
CA LEU A 608 -13.00 -7.43 -17.41
C LEU A 608 -14.04 -8.08 -18.32
N GLY A 609 -15.32 -8.06 -17.97
CA GLY A 609 -16.39 -8.52 -18.85
C GLY A 609 -16.49 -7.73 -20.15
N SER A 610 -16.31 -6.40 -20.12
CA SER A 610 -16.27 -5.55 -21.32
C SER A 610 -14.94 -5.70 -22.07
N THR A 611 -13.84 -6.00 -21.38
CA THR A 611 -12.52 -6.23 -21.99
C THR A 611 -12.44 -7.62 -22.61
N LEU A 612 -13.07 -8.63 -22.00
CA LEU A 612 -13.30 -9.92 -22.62
C LEU A 612 -14.32 -9.78 -23.77
N GLY A 613 -15.27 -8.85 -23.69
CA GLY A 613 -16.11 -8.42 -24.82
C GLY A 613 -15.32 -7.71 -25.94
N GLY A 614 -14.15 -7.14 -25.62
CA GLY A 614 -13.17 -6.61 -26.57
C GLY A 614 -12.11 -7.62 -27.02
N VAL A 615 -12.27 -8.91 -26.67
CA VAL A 615 -11.42 -10.01 -27.15
C VAL A 615 -11.41 -10.00 -28.67
N GLN A 616 -10.25 -9.75 -29.24
CA GLN A 616 -10.07 -9.87 -30.69
C GLN A 616 -9.74 -11.30 -31.03
N ILE A 617 -10.66 -11.96 -31.71
CA ILE A 617 -10.37 -13.23 -32.40
C ILE A 617 -9.72 -12.85 -33.71
N GLN A 618 -8.45 -13.21 -33.84
CA GLN A 618 -7.68 -12.92 -35.04
C GLN A 618 -7.41 -14.22 -35.81
N PRO A 619 -7.60 -14.20 -37.13
CA PRO A 619 -7.09 -15.28 -37.95
C PRO A 619 -5.56 -15.25 -37.86
N TYR A 620 -4.94 -16.41 -37.58
CA TYR A 620 -3.51 -16.57 -37.74
C TYR A 620 -3.21 -17.56 -38.83
N SER A 621 -2.20 -17.29 -39.62
CA SER A 621 -1.73 -18.17 -40.68
C SER A 621 -0.41 -18.81 -40.24
N SER A 622 -0.25 -20.09 -40.47
CA SER A 622 1.01 -20.79 -40.29
C SER A 622 2.05 -20.42 -41.37
N ASP A 623 1.59 -19.84 -42.50
CA ASP A 623 2.41 -19.37 -43.61
C ASP A 623 1.92 -18.00 -44.11
N SER A 624 2.82 -17.04 -44.19
CA SER A 624 2.54 -15.66 -44.63
C SER A 624 2.20 -15.52 -46.12
N SER A 625 2.26 -16.61 -46.88
CA SER A 625 2.03 -16.66 -48.34
C SER A 625 0.81 -17.45 -48.79
N GLY A 626 -0.03 -17.92 -47.85
CA GLY A 626 -1.18 -18.78 -48.15
C GLY A 626 -2.34 -18.04 -48.83
N VAL A 627 -2.94 -18.66 -49.83
CA VAL A 627 -4.12 -18.19 -50.62
C VAL A 627 -5.30 -17.79 -49.70
N LEU A 628 -5.43 -18.40 -48.49
CA LEU A 628 -6.48 -18.06 -47.53
C LEU A 628 -6.21 -16.73 -46.80
N GLY A 629 -4.98 -16.34 -46.58
CA GLY A 629 -4.64 -15.02 -46.03
C GLY A 629 -5.08 -13.87 -46.97
N GLY A 630 -4.95 -14.08 -48.25
CA GLY A 630 -5.47 -13.15 -49.27
C GLY A 630 -7.00 -13.16 -49.40
N LEU A 631 -7.63 -14.34 -49.25
CA LEU A 631 -9.09 -14.48 -49.30
C LEU A 631 -9.77 -13.98 -48.04
N LEU A 632 -9.16 -14.19 -46.87
CA LEU A 632 -9.65 -13.65 -45.58
C LEU A 632 -9.58 -12.12 -45.57
N ASN A 633 -8.63 -11.51 -46.28
CA ASN A 633 -8.56 -10.06 -46.44
C ASN A 633 -9.57 -9.51 -47.47
N GLY A 634 -10.12 -10.36 -48.36
CA GLY A 634 -11.00 -9.93 -49.46
C GLY A 634 -12.51 -10.04 -49.20
N THR A 635 -12.96 -10.84 -48.21
CA THR A 635 -14.39 -11.05 -47.89
C THR A 635 -14.76 -10.60 -46.50
N ILE A 636 -14.57 -9.31 -46.24
CA ILE A 636 -14.62 -8.66 -44.94
C ILE A 636 -15.96 -8.88 -44.21
N SER A 637 -17.10 -8.94 -44.87
CA SER A 637 -18.43 -9.01 -44.21
C SER A 637 -18.80 -10.40 -43.65
N LEU A 638 -18.42 -11.47 -44.35
CA LEU A 638 -18.69 -12.83 -43.86
C LEU A 638 -17.76 -13.21 -42.70
N ILE A 639 -16.51 -12.75 -42.76
CA ILE A 639 -15.52 -13.00 -41.72
C ILE A 639 -15.81 -12.18 -40.47
N SER A 640 -16.24 -10.92 -40.60
CA SER A 640 -16.62 -10.09 -39.48
C SER A 640 -17.81 -10.70 -38.72
N ASN A 641 -18.81 -11.23 -39.40
CA ASN A 641 -19.93 -11.90 -38.77
C ASN A 641 -19.50 -13.19 -38.04
N LEU A 642 -18.61 -13.98 -38.64
CA LEU A 642 -18.04 -15.16 -38.01
C LEU A 642 -17.21 -14.79 -36.79
N LEU A 643 -16.35 -13.80 -36.89
CA LEU A 643 -15.52 -13.32 -35.78
C LEU A 643 -16.38 -12.79 -34.65
N ASN A 644 -17.43 -12.02 -34.94
CA ASN A 644 -18.36 -11.51 -33.92
C ASN A 644 -19.14 -12.64 -33.22
N THR A 645 -19.58 -13.63 -33.98
CA THR A 645 -20.28 -14.81 -33.41
C THR A 645 -19.33 -15.61 -32.54
N LEU A 646 -18.10 -15.84 -32.98
CA LEU A 646 -17.10 -16.55 -32.21
C LEU A 646 -16.65 -15.74 -30.97
N GLN A 647 -16.52 -14.44 -31.09
CA GLN A 647 -16.25 -13.55 -29.98
C GLN A 647 -17.32 -13.70 -28.89
N THR A 648 -18.59 -13.68 -29.27
CA THR A 648 -19.72 -13.87 -28.36
C THR A 648 -19.67 -15.24 -27.68
N VAL A 649 -19.43 -16.32 -28.44
CA VAL A 649 -19.35 -17.68 -27.91
C VAL A 649 -18.15 -17.85 -26.97
N VAL A 650 -16.98 -17.35 -27.35
CA VAL A 650 -15.77 -17.40 -26.52
C VAL A 650 -15.96 -16.57 -25.25
N THR A 651 -16.51 -15.37 -25.34
CA THR A 651 -16.79 -14.51 -24.19
C THR A 651 -17.78 -15.17 -23.24
N ASN A 652 -18.86 -15.76 -23.76
CA ASN A 652 -19.88 -16.44 -22.95
C ASN A 652 -19.36 -17.76 -22.33
N ALA A 653 -18.40 -18.42 -22.95
CA ALA A 653 -17.80 -19.64 -22.42
C ALA A 653 -16.67 -19.38 -21.42
N LEU A 654 -15.82 -18.41 -21.69
CA LEU A 654 -14.63 -18.14 -20.88
C LEU A 654 -14.88 -17.10 -19.79
N GLY A 655 -15.73 -16.10 -20.05
CA GLY A 655 -16.03 -15.05 -19.06
C GLY A 655 -16.46 -15.59 -17.71
N PRO A 656 -17.50 -16.45 -17.63
CA PRO A 656 -17.98 -17.02 -16.36
C PRO A 656 -16.94 -17.87 -15.61
N LEU A 657 -15.93 -18.37 -16.31
CA LEU A 657 -14.86 -19.19 -15.73
C LEU A 657 -13.66 -18.34 -15.27
N LEU A 658 -13.32 -17.32 -16.04
CA LEU A 658 -12.12 -16.51 -15.81
C LEU A 658 -12.39 -15.36 -14.83
N ASP A 659 -13.55 -14.70 -14.95
CA ASP A 659 -13.87 -13.53 -14.11
C ASP A 659 -13.85 -13.85 -12.60
N PRO A 660 -14.50 -14.91 -12.09
CA PRO A 660 -14.45 -15.24 -10.68
C PRO A 660 -13.03 -15.59 -10.20
N THR A 661 -12.27 -16.32 -11.03
CA THR A 661 -10.91 -16.77 -10.68
C THR A 661 -9.93 -15.63 -10.64
N VAL A 662 -9.96 -14.77 -11.66
CA VAL A 662 -9.08 -13.60 -11.74
C VAL A 662 -9.42 -12.61 -10.63
N ASN A 663 -10.70 -12.33 -10.41
CA ASN A 663 -11.14 -11.43 -9.34
C ASN A 663 -10.78 -11.96 -7.96
N ALA A 664 -11.01 -13.23 -7.67
CA ALA A 664 -10.62 -13.84 -6.40
C ALA A 664 -9.11 -13.72 -6.18
N LEU A 665 -8.30 -14.03 -7.19
CA LEU A 665 -6.85 -13.93 -7.11
C LEU A 665 -6.37 -12.49 -6.87
N LEU A 666 -6.96 -11.52 -7.56
CA LEU A 666 -6.60 -10.11 -7.42
C LEU A 666 -6.94 -9.59 -6.03
N ASN A 667 -8.14 -9.89 -5.54
CA ASN A 667 -8.57 -9.53 -4.19
C ASN A 667 -7.66 -10.13 -3.12
N LEU A 668 -7.28 -11.39 -3.28
CA LEU A 668 -6.43 -12.12 -2.33
C LEU A 668 -4.98 -11.63 -2.33
N LEU A 669 -4.49 -11.11 -3.47
CA LEU A 669 -3.18 -10.47 -3.57
C LEU A 669 -3.16 -9.05 -2.99
N GLY A 670 -4.31 -8.53 -2.52
CA GLY A 670 -4.44 -7.12 -2.12
C GLY A 670 -4.35 -6.17 -3.30
N ILE A 671 -4.48 -6.71 -4.51
CA ILE A 671 -4.61 -5.97 -5.76
C ILE A 671 -6.10 -5.79 -5.99
N ASP A 672 -6.79 -5.19 -5.05
CA ASP A 672 -8.14 -4.74 -5.33
C ASP A 672 -8.03 -3.52 -6.25
N LEU A 673 -7.98 -3.82 -7.52
CA LEU A 673 -7.88 -2.84 -8.59
C LEU A 673 -9.10 -1.89 -8.59
N ALA A 674 -10.18 -2.31 -7.94
CA ALA A 674 -11.44 -1.58 -7.92
C ALA A 674 -11.75 -0.88 -6.60
N GLN A 675 -11.26 -1.34 -5.45
CA GLN A 675 -11.76 -0.90 -4.15
C GLN A 675 -10.70 -0.97 -3.03
N ALA A 676 -9.62 -0.22 -3.11
CA ALA A 676 -8.83 0.03 -1.92
C ALA A 676 -9.54 1.03 -1.01
N GLN A 677 -9.46 0.84 0.29
CA GLN A 677 -9.93 1.79 1.28
C GLN A 677 -8.75 2.50 1.93
N VAL A 678 -8.84 3.82 2.00
CA VAL A 678 -7.88 4.66 2.71
C VAL A 678 -8.50 5.12 4.01
N GLY A 679 -7.85 4.81 5.12
CA GLY A 679 -8.18 5.30 6.45
C GLY A 679 -7.31 6.48 6.82
N ALA A 680 -7.87 7.45 7.52
CA ALA A 680 -7.17 8.63 7.98
C ALA A 680 -7.45 8.93 9.45
N ARG A 681 -6.41 9.36 10.17
CA ARG A 681 -6.52 9.87 11.54
C ARG A 681 -5.70 11.15 11.66
N LEU A 682 -6.13 12.06 12.53
CA LEU A 682 -5.44 13.33 12.77
C LEU A 682 -5.61 13.76 14.21
N SER A 683 -4.48 13.96 14.91
CA SER A 683 -4.44 14.64 16.20
C SER A 683 -3.80 16.01 16.04
N CYS A 684 -4.53 17.05 16.38
CA CYS A 684 -4.06 18.42 16.21
C CYS A 684 -3.11 18.90 17.32
N ASN A 685 -3.00 18.19 18.44
CA ASN A 685 -2.04 18.36 19.53
C ASN A 685 -1.61 19.81 19.82
N ARG A 686 -2.56 20.73 20.05
CA ARG A 686 -2.29 22.16 20.27
C ARG A 686 -1.70 22.52 21.62
N GLY A 687 -1.30 21.55 22.41
CA GLY A 687 -0.68 21.77 23.72
C GLY A 687 0.79 22.17 23.56
N ALA A 688 1.24 23.03 24.45
CA ALA A 688 2.65 23.24 24.72
C ALA A 688 3.00 22.67 26.09
N GLN A 689 4.24 22.22 26.26
CA GLN A 689 4.77 21.74 27.51
C GLN A 689 6.11 22.36 27.80
N LEU A 690 6.38 22.63 29.09
CA LEU A 690 7.71 23.01 29.52
C LEU A 690 8.65 21.82 29.35
N VAL A 691 9.80 22.06 28.74
CA VAL A 691 10.85 21.06 28.50
C VAL A 691 12.19 21.63 28.99
N TYR A 692 12.98 20.81 29.66
CA TYR A 692 14.30 21.21 30.17
C TYR A 692 15.38 20.36 29.54
#